data_dcc9b0968c8a3646afabedcabdc25eaf
#
_entry.id   dcc9b0968c8a3646afabedcabdc25eaf
#
_cell.length_a   1.000
_cell.length_b   1.000
_cell.length_c   1.000
_cell.angle_alpha   90.00
_cell.angle_beta   90.00
_cell.angle_gamma   90.00
#
_symmetry.space_group_name_H-M   'P 1'
#
loop_
_entity.id
_entity.type
_entity.pdbx_description
1 polymer ?
#
loop_
_entity_poly.entity_id
_entity_poly.type
_entity_poly.pdbx_seq_one_letter_code
_entity_poly.pdbx_strand_id
1 'polypeptide(L)'
;MSEKFMAGILPILALRGLTVFPDQTVHFDIGRNKSIKALDVAMKGDQTLFLVPQKDILVDDPSIADLYTIGTVVKVKQVLKNQGDNLRVLVSGVCRGRISEMEQTEPYLSGIVEAVPSGMYREDTRVQALCRDAVMLYGIYCEMTEHPAQTVHLRMISSNDPGFIADSIAQNSGIDYPEKAKMLCQLNPVKRLEAAVRLLSREIELLKLEADIHEKTHASLDKNQKDYFLREQIRAIREELGEGDEQSEFEEYQAKIKEIHFEEETEKKLLKDVDRLKKQPFGSAEASVLRNYLDTVLEMPWNVTTKEKVDVQRVRKVLDKDHFGMEKVKTRILESIAVRQMAPEMPPQIICLVGPPGVGKTSIAYSIARALNRKMSRIALGGVHDEAEIRGHRKTYVGAMPGRILNAIKQAGSMNPLLLLDEVDKLGSDHRGDPSAALLEVLDAEQNKTYRDHYLEVPVDLSQCLFITTANTLDTVPRPLLDRMEIIELNSYTDEEKMMIAKNHLIPKQLAKHGLKKTQLKISAEALRQIIACYTRESGVRNLERAIGQLCRKADMAIVADPQILSIQVTPHNLEEYLGVRKYLPDHLEDEDQIGLVTGLAWTSVGGETLEVEVNVMEGSGKLELTGNLGDVMKESAHAALSYIRANAEKLGVATDFYKTKDIHVHFPEGAVPKDGPSAGVTVCTAMVSALTGTPVRRDVAMTGEISLRGRVMQIGGLKEKTMAALRHGISTVIIPADNLRDLEEIDQTVRKALHFVSAKTMDTVLETALLPTYEVSAPKLPEVPAKPVSRSSNSRIRQ
;
A
#
# COMPACT_ATOMS: atom_id res chain seq x y z
N MET A 1 38.48 38.60 -12.69
CA MET A 1 37.37 39.56 -12.86
C MET A 1 36.17 38.77 -13.33
N SER A 2 35.19 38.49 -12.45
CA SER A 2 33.96 37.80 -12.86
C SER A 2 33.11 38.80 -13.62
N GLU A 3 32.70 38.50 -14.84
CA GLU A 3 31.71 39.25 -15.58
C GLU A 3 30.47 39.42 -14.68
N LYS A 4 30.14 40.68 -14.33
CA LYS A 4 28.97 40.95 -13.50
C LYS A 4 27.73 40.74 -14.35
N PHE A 5 26.96 39.67 -14.06
CA PHE A 5 25.62 39.50 -14.59
C PHE A 5 24.80 40.75 -14.25
N MET A 6 24.13 41.36 -15.20
CA MET A 6 23.29 42.53 -14.96
C MET A 6 21.82 42.25 -15.16
N ALA A 7 21.43 41.74 -16.31
CA ALA A 7 20.06 41.30 -16.61
C ALA A 7 20.09 40.37 -17.84
N GLY A 8 19.15 39.46 -17.92
CA GLY A 8 19.02 38.56 -19.05
C GLY A 8 17.82 37.57 -18.89
N ILE A 9 17.48 36.95 -20.01
CA ILE A 9 16.52 35.86 -20.03
C ILE A 9 17.24 34.60 -19.57
N LEU A 10 16.81 34.04 -18.42
CA LEU A 10 17.40 32.82 -17.85
C LEU A 10 16.37 31.71 -17.67
N PRO A 11 16.79 30.45 -17.89
CA PRO A 11 16.01 29.32 -17.40
C PRO A 11 15.89 29.37 -15.88
N ILE A 12 14.70 29.11 -15.35
CA ILE A 12 14.39 29.19 -13.91
C ILE A 12 14.15 27.80 -13.39
N LEU A 13 14.77 27.50 -12.25
CA LEU A 13 14.61 26.24 -11.53
C LEU A 13 14.12 26.49 -10.11
N ALA A 14 12.92 25.97 -9.80
CA ALA A 14 12.33 26.03 -8.46
C ALA A 14 12.98 25.00 -7.54
N LEU A 15 13.58 25.47 -6.43
CA LEU A 15 14.24 24.61 -5.43
C LEU A 15 13.27 24.23 -4.32
N ARG A 16 13.22 22.92 -4.01
CA ARG A 16 12.38 22.35 -2.95
C ARG A 16 13.22 22.08 -1.70
N GLY A 17 12.97 22.85 -0.63
CA GLY A 17 13.66 22.64 0.64
C GLY A 17 15.15 22.99 0.64
N LEU A 18 15.64 23.63 -0.40
CA LEU A 18 17.04 24.03 -0.57
C LEU A 18 17.14 25.51 -0.95
N THR A 19 18.17 26.16 -0.46
CA THR A 19 18.51 27.53 -0.81
C THR A 19 19.98 27.61 -1.22
N VAL A 20 20.28 28.34 -2.27
CA VAL A 20 21.66 28.56 -2.73
C VAL A 20 21.99 30.04 -2.59
N PHE A 21 23.12 30.37 -1.94
CA PHE A 21 23.56 31.74 -1.74
C PHE A 21 24.67 32.13 -2.70
N PRO A 22 24.86 33.42 -2.99
CA PRO A 22 25.99 33.91 -3.76
C PRO A 22 27.33 33.44 -3.17
N ASP A 23 28.36 33.28 -4.03
CA ASP A 23 29.72 32.85 -3.68
C ASP A 23 29.80 31.45 -2.98
N GLN A 24 28.68 30.71 -2.95
CA GLN A 24 28.63 29.35 -2.42
C GLN A 24 28.56 28.32 -3.55
N THR A 25 29.15 27.17 -3.30
CA THR A 25 29.09 26.02 -4.23
C THR A 25 28.30 24.93 -3.59
N VAL A 26 27.24 24.44 -4.27
CA VAL A 26 26.28 23.48 -3.74
C VAL A 26 25.99 22.41 -4.78
N HIS A 27 25.80 21.18 -4.34
CA HIS A 27 25.31 20.11 -5.19
C HIS A 27 23.90 19.68 -4.74
N PHE A 28 23.04 19.37 -5.69
CA PHE A 28 21.70 18.87 -5.44
C PHE A 28 21.19 18.02 -6.59
N ASP A 29 20.14 17.25 -6.31
CA ASP A 29 19.54 16.34 -7.30
C ASP A 29 18.32 16.99 -7.96
N ILE A 30 18.19 16.83 -9.28
CA ILE A 30 17.08 17.33 -10.10
C ILE A 30 16.34 16.12 -10.64
N GLY A 31 15.01 16.05 -10.35
CA GLY A 31 14.15 14.96 -10.82
C GLY A 31 12.91 15.42 -11.58
N ARG A 32 12.52 16.72 -11.49
CA ARG A 32 11.32 17.25 -12.19
C ARG A 32 11.61 17.47 -13.67
N ASN A 33 10.71 17.05 -14.54
CA ASN A 33 10.84 17.20 -16.00
C ASN A 33 11.07 18.65 -16.46
N LYS A 34 10.34 19.63 -15.87
CA LYS A 34 10.52 21.06 -16.16
C LYS A 34 11.93 21.54 -15.77
N SER A 35 12.43 21.06 -14.61
CA SER A 35 13.76 21.42 -14.11
C SER A 35 14.87 20.78 -14.94
N ILE A 36 14.71 19.55 -15.40
CA ILE A 36 15.65 18.88 -16.31
C ILE A 36 15.75 19.64 -17.64
N LYS A 37 14.60 20.05 -18.23
CA LYS A 37 14.57 20.82 -19.47
C LYS A 37 15.20 22.21 -19.30
N ALA A 38 14.97 22.87 -18.16
CA ALA A 38 15.60 24.15 -17.84
C ALA A 38 17.13 24.01 -17.77
N LEU A 39 17.63 22.93 -17.14
CA LEU A 39 19.06 22.62 -17.08
C LEU A 39 19.63 22.33 -18.46
N ASP A 40 18.97 21.54 -19.29
CA ASP A 40 19.42 21.22 -20.66
C ASP A 40 19.59 22.47 -21.53
N VAL A 41 18.66 23.42 -21.38
CA VAL A 41 18.74 24.70 -22.09
C VAL A 41 19.91 25.52 -21.57
N ALA A 42 20.11 25.61 -20.25
CA ALA A 42 21.24 26.30 -19.64
C ALA A 42 22.57 25.69 -20.09
N MET A 43 22.67 24.36 -20.19
CA MET A 43 23.90 23.66 -20.62
C MET A 43 24.21 23.85 -22.10
N LYS A 44 23.24 24.17 -22.96
CA LYS A 44 23.44 24.52 -24.37
C LYS A 44 23.87 25.97 -24.55
N GLY A 45 23.64 26.82 -23.55
CA GLY A 45 24.00 28.23 -23.53
C GLY A 45 25.30 28.49 -22.76
N ASP A 46 25.33 29.56 -21.99
CA ASP A 46 26.45 30.00 -21.15
C ASP A 46 26.57 29.29 -19.79
N GLN A 47 25.79 28.25 -19.57
CA GLN A 47 25.73 27.48 -18.34
C GLN A 47 25.17 28.27 -17.13
N THR A 48 24.43 29.34 -17.39
CA THR A 48 23.83 30.18 -16.38
C THR A 48 22.36 29.78 -16.15
N LEU A 49 21.96 29.67 -14.88
CA LEU A 49 20.67 29.25 -14.45
C LEU A 49 20.20 30.14 -13.28
N PHE A 50 18.92 30.38 -13.17
CA PHE A 50 18.34 31.07 -12.03
C PHE A 50 17.68 30.10 -11.08
N LEU A 51 18.16 30.05 -9.84
CA LEU A 51 17.59 29.19 -8.77
C LEU A 51 16.75 30.04 -7.84
N VAL A 52 15.50 29.62 -7.64
CA VAL A 52 14.57 30.31 -6.75
C VAL A 52 13.97 29.37 -5.75
N PRO A 53 13.95 29.69 -4.44
CA PRO A 53 13.32 28.86 -3.42
C PRO A 53 11.80 28.85 -3.58
N GLN A 54 11.17 27.72 -3.26
CA GLN A 54 9.74 27.51 -3.28
C GLN A 54 9.15 27.81 -1.88
N LYS A 55 7.99 28.49 -1.78
CA LYS A 55 7.37 28.82 -0.49
C LYS A 55 6.80 27.61 0.23
N ASP A 56 6.08 26.75 -0.50
CA ASP A 56 5.52 25.51 0.03
C ASP A 56 6.23 24.30 -0.58
N ILE A 57 6.85 23.50 0.28
CA ILE A 57 7.61 22.30 -0.11
C ILE A 57 6.70 21.20 -0.69
N LEU A 58 5.40 21.21 -0.39
CA LEU A 58 4.46 20.15 -0.79
C LEU A 58 3.97 20.30 -2.23
N VAL A 59 4.12 21.47 -2.85
CA VAL A 59 3.66 21.71 -4.23
C VAL A 59 4.65 21.10 -5.22
N ASP A 60 4.20 20.16 -6.04
CA ASP A 60 5.06 19.47 -7.02
C ASP A 60 5.31 20.29 -8.28
N ASP A 61 4.36 21.06 -8.77
CA ASP A 61 4.50 21.97 -9.92
C ASP A 61 4.19 23.42 -9.53
N PRO A 62 5.19 24.14 -8.96
CA PRO A 62 4.99 25.47 -8.41
C PRO A 62 4.73 26.51 -9.50
N SER A 63 3.71 27.33 -9.29
CA SER A 63 3.45 28.57 -10.04
C SER A 63 4.37 29.71 -9.54
N ILE A 64 4.34 30.86 -10.22
CA ILE A 64 5.11 32.05 -9.78
C ILE A 64 4.73 32.50 -8.37
N ALA A 65 3.46 32.39 -8.02
CA ALA A 65 2.94 32.77 -6.70
C ALA A 65 3.54 31.93 -5.56
N ASP A 66 3.96 30.70 -5.90
CA ASP A 66 4.54 29.75 -4.95
C ASP A 66 6.05 29.91 -4.78
N LEU A 67 6.67 30.84 -5.54
CA LEU A 67 8.10 31.11 -5.47
C LEU A 67 8.40 32.36 -4.64
N TYR A 68 9.58 32.40 -4.03
CA TYR A 68 10.09 33.63 -3.43
C TYR A 68 10.46 34.64 -4.53
N THR A 69 10.43 35.93 -4.19
CA THR A 69 10.69 37.02 -5.15
C THR A 69 12.16 37.16 -5.51
N ILE A 70 13.07 36.66 -4.67
CA ILE A 70 14.52 36.73 -4.85
C ILE A 70 15.07 35.30 -4.86
N GLY A 71 15.94 35.04 -5.84
CA GLY A 71 16.69 33.83 -6.00
C GLY A 71 18.17 34.13 -6.23
N THR A 72 18.89 33.14 -6.70
CA THR A 72 20.33 33.23 -7.00
C THR A 72 20.60 32.85 -8.45
N VAL A 73 21.28 33.73 -9.18
CA VAL A 73 21.87 33.39 -10.46
C VAL A 73 23.08 32.54 -10.20
N VAL A 74 23.12 31.37 -10.82
CA VAL A 74 24.21 30.39 -10.63
C VAL A 74 24.85 29.99 -11.94
N LYS A 75 26.09 29.56 -11.86
CA LYS A 75 26.81 28.93 -12.97
C LYS A 75 26.95 27.43 -12.73
N VAL A 76 26.49 26.61 -13.67
CA VAL A 76 26.63 25.17 -13.59
C VAL A 76 28.07 24.77 -13.83
N LYS A 77 28.65 24.01 -12.90
CA LYS A 77 30.04 23.55 -12.96
C LYS A 77 30.16 22.13 -13.46
N GLN A 78 29.25 21.27 -13.01
CA GLN A 78 29.27 19.86 -13.35
C GLN A 78 27.86 19.26 -13.28
N VAL A 79 27.55 18.33 -14.18
CA VAL A 79 26.33 17.53 -14.20
C VAL A 79 26.74 16.07 -14.20
N LEU A 80 26.25 15.30 -13.24
CA LEU A 80 26.48 13.86 -13.12
C LEU A 80 25.13 13.15 -13.26
N LYS A 81 25.10 12.09 -14.07
CA LYS A 81 23.92 11.23 -14.19
C LYS A 81 23.93 10.19 -13.06
N ASN A 82 22.91 10.19 -12.24
CA ASN A 82 22.77 9.23 -11.15
C ASN A 82 22.05 7.95 -11.64
N GLN A 83 22.02 6.88 -10.84
CA GLN A 83 21.22 5.70 -11.16
C GLN A 83 19.73 6.07 -11.13
N GLY A 84 19.04 6.00 -12.28
CA GLY A 84 17.69 6.48 -12.51
C GLY A 84 17.65 7.78 -13.34
N ASP A 85 16.46 8.40 -13.45
CA ASP A 85 16.23 9.62 -14.24
C ASP A 85 16.68 10.93 -13.55
N ASN A 86 17.27 10.87 -12.36
CA ASN A 86 17.71 12.03 -11.59
C ASN A 86 19.12 12.47 -12.00
N LEU A 87 19.29 13.79 -12.15
CA LEU A 87 20.58 14.43 -12.44
C LEU A 87 21.12 15.10 -11.19
N ARG A 88 22.37 14.82 -10.82
CA ARG A 88 23.08 15.54 -9.77
C ARG A 88 23.87 16.69 -10.38
N VAL A 89 23.63 17.90 -9.90
CA VAL A 89 24.20 19.12 -10.45
C VAL A 89 25.03 19.82 -9.39
N LEU A 90 26.24 20.26 -9.77
CA LEU A 90 27.10 21.12 -8.98
C LEU A 90 27.00 22.54 -9.54
N VAL A 91 26.57 23.51 -8.72
CA VAL A 91 26.42 24.91 -9.11
C VAL A 91 27.24 25.82 -8.22
N SER A 92 27.62 26.98 -8.77
CA SER A 92 28.26 28.06 -8.03
C SER A 92 27.38 29.30 -8.11
N GLY A 93 26.96 29.85 -6.95
CA GLY A 93 26.23 31.11 -6.87
C GLY A 93 27.04 32.30 -7.38
N VAL A 94 26.43 33.14 -8.21
CA VAL A 94 27.06 34.33 -8.79
C VAL A 94 26.58 35.59 -8.11
N CYS A 95 25.28 35.86 -8.14
CA CYS A 95 24.65 37.02 -7.52
C CYS A 95 23.17 36.74 -7.21
N ARG A 96 22.56 37.59 -6.40
CA ARG A 96 21.12 37.62 -6.22
C ARG A 96 20.42 38.15 -7.46
N GLY A 97 19.29 37.58 -7.80
CA GLY A 97 18.44 38.01 -8.89
C GLY A 97 16.97 38.14 -8.46
N ARG A 98 16.24 38.93 -9.19
CA ARG A 98 14.77 39.04 -9.09
C ARG A 98 14.16 38.78 -10.45
N ILE A 99 13.09 38.06 -10.48
CA ILE A 99 12.27 37.86 -11.68
C ILE A 99 11.48 39.14 -11.90
N SER A 100 11.73 39.82 -13.03
CA SER A 100 10.99 41.00 -13.44
C SER A 100 9.78 40.62 -14.26
N GLU A 101 9.92 39.71 -15.19
CA GLU A 101 8.84 39.24 -16.05
C GLU A 101 9.05 37.76 -16.42
N MET A 102 7.97 36.99 -16.45
CA MET A 102 8.03 35.60 -16.95
C MET A 102 7.78 35.58 -18.45
N GLU A 103 8.64 34.92 -19.15
CA GLU A 103 8.54 34.80 -20.61
C GLU A 103 7.82 33.49 -21.00
N GLN A 104 8.09 32.41 -20.23
CA GLN A 104 7.58 31.08 -20.54
C GLN A 104 7.36 30.26 -19.28
N THR A 105 6.29 29.47 -19.25
CA THR A 105 5.99 28.51 -18.17
C THR A 105 6.03 27.05 -18.62
N GLU A 106 5.92 26.79 -19.92
CA GLU A 106 6.00 25.48 -20.56
C GLU A 106 6.94 25.55 -21.76
N PRO A 107 7.82 24.59 -22.05
CA PRO A 107 8.02 23.31 -21.38
C PRO A 107 8.95 23.37 -20.17
N TYR A 108 9.48 24.52 -19.80
CA TYR A 108 10.25 24.87 -18.60
C TYR A 108 10.02 26.33 -18.23
N LEU A 109 10.33 26.71 -17.00
CA LEU A 109 10.20 28.09 -16.54
C LEU A 109 11.36 28.94 -17.10
N SER A 110 11.05 30.07 -17.74
CA SER A 110 12.01 31.06 -18.22
C SER A 110 11.47 32.47 -18.00
N GLY A 111 12.35 33.40 -17.71
CA GLY A 111 11.96 34.79 -17.50
C GLY A 111 13.15 35.76 -17.45
N ILE A 112 12.82 37.03 -17.48
CA ILE A 112 13.80 38.11 -17.35
C ILE A 112 14.22 38.21 -15.89
N VAL A 113 15.47 37.95 -15.63
CA VAL A 113 16.08 38.05 -14.31
C VAL A 113 17.01 39.23 -14.27
N GLU A 114 16.80 40.14 -13.32
CA GLU A 114 17.63 41.27 -13.05
C GLU A 114 18.51 41.05 -11.84
N ALA A 115 19.79 41.37 -11.92
CA ALA A 115 20.68 41.33 -10.79
C ALA A 115 20.27 42.33 -9.72
N VAL A 116 20.13 41.88 -8.49
CA VAL A 116 19.79 42.72 -7.36
C VAL A 116 21.07 42.98 -6.55
N PRO A 117 21.61 44.22 -6.59
CA PRO A 117 22.80 44.55 -5.79
C PRO A 117 22.48 44.49 -4.31
N SER A 118 23.44 44.08 -3.49
CA SER A 118 23.38 44.20 -2.05
C SER A 118 23.17 45.66 -1.65
N GLY A 119 22.27 45.88 -0.68
CA GLY A 119 22.00 47.22 -0.17
C GLY A 119 23.30 47.95 0.32
N MET A 120 23.35 49.26 0.12
CA MET A 120 24.47 50.05 0.66
C MET A 120 24.45 50.01 2.18
N TYR A 121 25.57 49.85 2.81
CA TYR A 121 25.76 49.98 4.24
C TYR A 121 26.97 50.87 4.54
N ARG A 122 26.97 51.47 5.72
CA ARG A 122 28.10 52.26 6.19
C ARG A 122 29.01 51.33 6.99
N GLU A 123 30.25 51.28 6.62
CA GLU A 123 31.23 50.55 7.38
C GLU A 123 31.59 51.32 8.65
N ASP A 124 31.16 50.83 9.80
CA ASP A 124 31.45 51.38 11.10
C ASP A 124 31.98 50.31 12.06
N THR A 125 32.46 50.73 13.22
CA THR A 125 32.98 49.81 14.25
C THR A 125 31.97 48.81 14.75
N ARG A 126 30.68 49.11 14.66
CA ARG A 126 29.62 48.17 15.04
C ARG A 126 29.49 47.03 14.05
N VAL A 127 29.56 47.30 12.76
CA VAL A 127 29.52 46.31 11.71
C VAL A 127 30.75 45.40 11.79
N GLN A 128 31.92 45.96 12.05
CA GLN A 128 33.14 45.16 12.24
C GLN A 128 33.06 44.25 13.46
N ALA A 129 32.49 44.74 14.56
CA ALA A 129 32.26 43.94 15.76
C ALA A 129 31.31 42.80 15.47
N LEU A 130 30.19 43.09 14.77
CA LEU A 130 29.19 42.06 14.38
C LEU A 130 29.78 40.98 13.47
N CYS A 131 30.66 41.35 12.54
CA CYS A 131 31.36 40.40 11.69
C CYS A 131 32.26 39.45 12.51
N ARG A 132 33.00 40.00 13.48
CA ARG A 132 33.86 39.17 14.35
C ARG A 132 33.03 38.25 15.25
N ASP A 133 31.93 38.75 15.82
CA ASP A 133 31.04 37.94 16.63
C ASP A 133 30.42 36.81 15.82
N ALA A 134 29.95 37.05 14.60
CA ALA A 134 29.43 36.07 13.69
C ALA A 134 30.42 34.96 13.35
N VAL A 135 31.70 35.32 13.10
CA VAL A 135 32.77 34.38 12.78
C VAL A 135 33.12 33.55 14.02
N MET A 136 33.15 34.17 15.21
CA MET A 136 33.39 33.44 16.46
C MET A 136 32.25 32.42 16.76
N LEU A 137 31.00 32.85 16.64
CA LEU A 137 29.83 31.97 16.84
C LEU A 137 29.82 30.80 15.84
N TYR A 138 30.20 31.07 14.58
CA TYR A 138 30.30 29.99 13.60
C TYR A 138 31.42 28.99 13.91
N GLY A 139 32.54 29.47 14.52
CA GLY A 139 33.59 28.59 15.05
C GLY A 139 33.06 27.65 16.14
N ILE A 140 32.30 28.20 17.10
CA ILE A 140 31.65 27.42 18.18
C ILE A 140 30.67 26.40 17.60
N TYR A 141 29.89 26.79 16.60
CA TYR A 141 28.95 25.89 15.90
C TYR A 141 29.71 24.72 15.24
N CYS A 142 30.81 25.01 14.55
CA CYS A 142 31.62 23.96 13.90
C CYS A 142 32.25 22.99 14.90
N GLU A 143 32.69 23.46 16.07
CA GLU A 143 33.20 22.59 17.14
C GLU A 143 32.14 21.66 17.71
N MET A 144 30.89 22.13 17.80
CA MET A 144 29.77 21.35 18.33
C MET A 144 29.20 20.33 17.36
N THR A 145 29.31 20.57 16.04
CA THR A 145 28.67 19.70 15.03
C THR A 145 29.63 18.74 14.33
N GLU A 146 30.92 18.72 14.69
CA GLU A 146 31.96 17.90 14.02
C GLU A 146 31.99 18.03 12.51
N HIS A 147 31.44 19.12 11.97
CA HIS A 147 31.32 19.31 10.52
C HIS A 147 32.67 19.73 9.87
N PRO A 148 33.04 19.16 8.71
CA PRO A 148 34.32 19.44 8.01
C PRO A 148 34.36 20.82 7.33
N ALA A 149 33.59 21.81 7.79
CA ALA A 149 33.51 23.15 7.21
C ALA A 149 34.70 24.10 7.59
N GLN A 150 35.84 23.58 8.03
CA GLN A 150 37.02 24.34 8.38
C GLN A 150 37.48 25.30 7.27
N THR A 151 37.37 24.89 5.99
CA THR A 151 37.73 25.72 4.83
C THR A 151 36.80 26.93 4.67
N VAL A 152 35.52 26.81 5.01
CA VAL A 152 34.56 27.94 4.98
C VAL A 152 34.83 28.89 6.12
N HIS A 153 35.09 28.41 7.31
CA HIS A 153 35.45 29.22 8.49
C HIS A 153 36.73 30.04 8.25
N LEU A 154 37.78 29.44 7.66
CA LEU A 154 39.01 30.15 7.29
C LEU A 154 38.74 31.28 6.27
N ARG A 155 37.86 31.05 5.31
CA ARG A 155 37.46 32.11 4.35
C ARG A 155 36.69 33.24 5.02
N MET A 156 35.84 32.94 6.00
CA MET A 156 35.11 33.94 6.78
C MET A 156 36.03 34.78 7.65
N ILE A 157 37.05 34.19 8.27
CA ILE A 157 38.08 34.92 9.08
C ILE A 157 38.81 35.94 8.22
N SER A 158 39.07 35.62 6.95
CA SER A 158 39.79 36.50 6.02
C SER A 158 38.92 37.56 5.34
N SER A 159 37.61 37.56 5.59
CA SER A 159 36.61 38.46 4.98
C SER A 159 36.04 39.46 6.00
N ASN A 160 35.94 40.74 5.59
CA ASN A 160 35.22 41.77 6.36
C ASN A 160 33.85 42.11 5.75
N ASP A 161 33.40 41.34 4.73
CA ASP A 161 32.11 41.62 4.11
C ASP A 161 30.97 40.95 4.92
N PRO A 162 30.09 41.78 5.54
CA PRO A 162 28.98 41.25 6.31
C PRO A 162 28.01 40.42 5.49
N GLY A 163 27.90 40.71 4.17
CA GLY A 163 27.07 39.94 3.25
C GLY A 163 27.57 38.52 3.00
N PHE A 164 28.88 38.41 2.73
CA PHE A 164 29.53 37.12 2.52
C PHE A 164 29.52 36.25 3.77
N ILE A 165 29.79 36.86 4.95
CA ILE A 165 29.74 36.12 6.25
C ILE A 165 28.33 35.58 6.53
N ALA A 166 27.29 36.45 6.38
CA ALA A 166 25.90 36.04 6.59
C ALA A 166 25.45 34.89 5.65
N ASP A 167 25.84 35.00 4.36
CA ASP A 167 25.51 34.01 3.34
C ASP A 167 26.22 32.66 3.57
N SER A 168 27.48 32.74 4.03
CA SER A 168 28.26 31.56 4.40
C SER A 168 27.69 30.83 5.61
N ILE A 169 27.26 31.58 6.64
CA ILE A 169 26.56 31.00 7.81
C ILE A 169 25.25 30.34 7.38
N ALA A 170 24.41 31.05 6.63
CA ALA A 170 23.12 30.53 6.18
C ALA A 170 23.25 29.26 5.35
N GLN A 171 24.25 29.17 4.47
CA GLN A 171 24.47 28.00 3.61
C GLN A 171 24.94 26.78 4.41
N ASN A 172 25.85 26.98 5.38
CA ASN A 172 26.61 25.88 6.00
C ASN A 172 26.22 25.61 7.45
N SER A 173 25.05 26.10 7.91
CA SER A 173 24.51 25.81 9.24
C SER A 173 23.17 25.07 9.17
N GLY A 174 22.72 24.51 10.31
CA GLY A 174 21.47 23.77 10.46
C GLY A 174 20.21 24.64 10.46
N ILE A 175 20.30 25.93 10.15
CA ILE A 175 19.16 26.85 10.09
C ILE A 175 18.07 26.31 9.16
N ASP A 176 16.82 26.40 9.60
CA ASP A 176 15.65 25.92 8.88
C ASP A 176 15.48 26.59 7.49
N TYR A 177 14.98 25.81 6.52
CA TYR A 177 14.76 26.25 5.15
C TYR A 177 13.96 27.57 5.01
N PRO A 178 12.81 27.77 5.71
CA PRO A 178 12.07 29.03 5.60
C PRO A 178 12.89 30.26 6.06
N GLU A 179 13.70 30.10 7.08
CA GLU A 179 14.57 31.17 7.56
C GLU A 179 15.74 31.46 6.60
N LYS A 180 16.33 30.40 6.01
CA LYS A 180 17.33 30.55 4.91
C LYS A 180 16.75 31.30 3.72
N ALA A 181 15.53 30.98 3.32
CA ALA A 181 14.85 31.68 2.22
C ALA A 181 14.57 33.16 2.55
N LYS A 182 14.17 33.48 3.77
CA LYS A 182 14.01 34.89 4.25
C LYS A 182 15.36 35.62 4.24
N MET A 183 16.43 34.97 4.65
CA MET A 183 17.78 35.53 4.62
C MET A 183 18.26 35.80 3.18
N LEU A 184 17.95 34.94 2.24
CA LEU A 184 18.26 35.18 0.81
C LEU A 184 17.54 36.44 0.32
N CYS A 185 16.28 36.65 0.73
CA CYS A 185 15.47 37.82 0.36
C CYS A 185 15.91 39.12 1.05
N GLN A 186 16.66 39.08 2.13
CA GLN A 186 17.14 40.29 2.84
C GLN A 186 18.34 40.91 2.11
N LEU A 187 18.10 42.03 1.45
CA LEU A 187 19.11 42.71 0.64
C LEU A 187 20.15 43.51 1.42
N ASN A 188 19.78 44.01 2.59
CA ASN A 188 20.70 44.74 3.45
C ASN A 188 21.70 43.76 4.12
N PRO A 189 23.00 43.84 3.85
CA PRO A 189 23.97 42.86 4.34
C PRO A 189 24.14 42.89 5.87
N VAL A 190 24.02 44.06 6.48
CA VAL A 190 24.11 44.19 7.96
C VAL A 190 22.90 43.55 8.65
N LYS A 191 21.67 43.85 8.18
CA LYS A 191 20.46 43.21 8.72
C LYS A 191 20.44 41.71 8.51
N ARG A 192 21.02 41.24 7.37
CA ARG A 192 21.17 39.83 7.07
C ARG A 192 22.15 39.15 8.03
N LEU A 193 23.27 39.82 8.34
CA LEU A 193 24.23 39.35 9.32
C LEU A 193 23.65 39.31 10.73
N GLU A 194 22.91 40.33 11.14
CA GLU A 194 22.17 40.35 12.44
C GLU A 194 21.18 39.17 12.54
N ALA A 195 20.48 38.87 11.45
CA ALA A 195 19.61 37.70 11.39
C ALA A 195 20.39 36.37 11.48
N ALA A 196 21.51 36.27 10.77
CA ALA A 196 22.39 35.11 10.80
C ALA A 196 22.94 34.84 12.22
N VAL A 197 23.43 35.85 12.90
CA VAL A 197 23.93 35.76 14.28
C VAL A 197 22.82 35.28 15.23
N ARG A 198 21.65 35.89 15.16
CA ARG A 198 20.51 35.48 15.99
C ARG A 198 20.08 34.03 15.77
N LEU A 199 19.96 33.59 14.51
CA LEU A 199 19.55 32.24 14.17
C LEU A 199 20.63 31.22 14.54
N LEU A 200 21.91 31.56 14.30
CA LEU A 200 23.04 30.72 14.67
C LEU A 200 23.17 30.56 16.20
N SER A 201 22.95 31.66 16.94
CA SER A 201 22.95 31.61 18.44
C SER A 201 21.87 30.66 18.95
N ARG A 202 20.67 30.72 18.34
CA ARG A 202 19.57 29.81 18.70
C ARG A 202 19.92 28.35 18.37
N GLU A 203 20.57 28.10 17.25
CA GLU A 203 21.00 26.77 16.85
C GLU A 203 22.06 26.22 17.83
N ILE A 204 23.01 27.06 18.24
CA ILE A 204 24.01 26.71 19.25
C ILE A 204 23.34 26.40 20.61
N GLU A 205 22.32 27.15 21.00
CA GLU A 205 21.56 26.86 22.23
C GLU A 205 20.84 25.51 22.14
N LEU A 206 20.24 25.18 21.00
CA LEU A 206 19.61 23.88 20.77
C LEU A 206 20.62 22.75 20.85
N LEU A 207 21.78 22.88 20.19
CA LEU A 207 22.85 21.88 20.24
C LEU A 207 23.41 21.72 21.66
N LYS A 208 23.52 22.79 22.46
CA LYS A 208 23.89 22.70 23.86
C LYS A 208 22.86 21.92 24.66
N LEU A 209 21.58 22.17 24.42
CA LEU A 209 20.51 21.46 25.10
C LEU A 209 20.47 19.97 24.72
N GLU A 210 20.72 19.66 23.43
CA GLU A 210 20.86 18.29 22.96
C GLU A 210 22.08 17.60 23.62
N ALA A 211 23.21 18.29 23.69
CA ALA A 211 24.40 17.80 24.39
C ALA A 211 24.13 17.55 25.89
N ASP A 212 23.45 18.49 26.57
CA ASP A 212 23.03 18.36 27.97
C ASP A 212 22.06 17.19 28.20
N ILE A 213 21.13 16.96 27.23
CA ILE A 213 20.22 15.81 27.26
C ILE A 213 21.01 14.52 27.03
N HIS A 214 21.94 14.50 26.09
CA HIS A 214 22.84 13.39 25.86
C HIS A 214 23.75 13.13 27.08
N GLU A 215 24.31 14.17 27.68
CA GLU A 215 25.14 14.06 28.89
C GLU A 215 24.30 13.55 30.07
N LYS A 216 23.07 14.04 30.26
CA LYS A 216 22.15 13.52 31.30
C LYS A 216 21.72 12.08 31.03
N THR A 217 21.56 11.72 29.74
CA THR A 217 21.28 10.33 29.33
C THR A 217 22.53 9.46 29.51
N HIS A 218 23.72 9.96 29.14
CA HIS A 218 25.00 9.31 29.46
C HIS A 218 25.32 9.31 30.94
N ALA A 219 25.04 10.39 31.68
CA ALA A 219 25.18 10.40 33.13
C ALA A 219 24.19 9.44 33.82
N SER A 220 23.03 9.16 33.24
CA SER A 220 22.14 8.07 33.65
C SER A 220 22.70 6.70 33.28
N LEU A 221 23.38 6.60 32.14
CA LEU A 221 24.16 5.40 31.73
C LEU A 221 25.44 5.27 32.57
N ASP A 222 26.15 6.37 32.87
CA ASP A 222 27.31 6.40 33.76
C ASP A 222 26.93 6.16 35.22
N LYS A 223 25.72 6.56 35.63
CA LYS A 223 25.20 6.18 36.96
C LYS A 223 24.91 4.70 37.01
N ASN A 224 24.41 4.12 35.92
CA ASN A 224 24.32 2.66 35.78
C ASN A 224 25.71 1.99 35.66
N GLN A 225 26.66 2.63 34.96
CA GLN A 225 28.07 2.17 34.95
C GLN A 225 28.76 2.40 36.27
N LYS A 226 28.47 3.50 36.99
CA LYS A 226 29.02 3.76 38.34
C LYS A 226 28.36 2.88 39.40
N ASP A 227 27.07 2.62 39.30
CA ASP A 227 26.37 1.57 40.04
C ASP A 227 26.90 0.20 39.68
N TYR A 228 27.23 -0.03 38.43
CA TYR A 228 27.89 -1.23 37.94
C TYR A 228 29.33 -1.32 38.51
N PHE A 229 30.12 -0.23 38.48
CA PHE A 229 31.48 -0.17 39.03
C PHE A 229 31.49 -0.26 40.57
N LEU A 230 30.52 0.33 41.24
CA LEU A 230 30.29 0.15 42.67
C LEU A 230 29.81 -1.26 43.01
N ARG A 231 28.99 -1.86 42.18
CA ARG A 231 28.62 -3.28 42.30
C ARG A 231 29.81 -4.17 42.03
N GLU A 232 30.70 -3.79 41.11
CA GLU A 232 31.93 -4.50 40.82
C GLU A 232 32.95 -4.37 41.96
N GLN A 233 33.07 -3.17 42.60
CA GLN A 233 33.82 -2.99 43.81
C GLN A 233 33.21 -3.75 45.00
N ILE A 234 31.89 -3.71 45.15
CA ILE A 234 31.18 -4.53 46.16
C ILE A 234 31.39 -6.01 45.88
N ARG A 235 31.46 -6.36 44.59
CA ARG A 235 31.73 -7.74 44.15
C ARG A 235 33.16 -8.17 44.40
N ALA A 236 34.15 -7.33 44.10
CA ALA A 236 35.57 -7.61 44.45
C ALA A 236 35.74 -7.72 45.97
N ILE A 237 35.04 -6.89 46.74
CA ILE A 237 35.01 -6.97 48.19
C ILE A 237 34.26 -8.23 48.66
N ARG A 238 33.19 -8.64 47.99
CA ARG A 238 32.47 -9.90 48.26
C ARG A 238 33.27 -11.14 47.85
N GLU A 239 34.05 -11.07 46.74
CA GLU A 239 35.00 -12.12 46.36
C GLU A 239 36.11 -12.28 47.36
N GLU A 240 36.65 -11.18 47.94
CA GLU A 240 37.61 -11.24 49.06
C GLU A 240 36.94 -11.72 50.37
N LEU A 241 35.61 -11.52 50.53
CA LEU A 241 34.83 -12.02 51.65
C LEU A 241 34.20 -13.40 51.42
N GLY A 242 34.36 -14.00 50.22
CA GLY A 242 33.90 -15.36 49.91
C GLY A 242 32.40 -15.49 49.67
N GLU A 243 31.67 -14.39 49.39
CA GLU A 243 30.24 -14.42 49.06
C GLU A 243 30.03 -14.21 47.53
N GLY A 244 29.89 -15.31 46.78
CA GLY A 244 29.84 -15.31 45.31
C GLY A 244 28.45 -15.18 44.72
N ASP A 245 28.12 -14.00 44.17
CA ASP A 245 26.89 -13.78 43.31
C ASP A 245 27.08 -14.38 41.88
N GLU A 246 28.33 -14.44 41.40
CA GLU A 246 28.64 -15.05 40.08
C GLU A 246 28.54 -16.59 40.13
N GLN A 247 28.95 -17.20 41.21
CA GLN A 247 28.85 -18.63 41.39
C GLN A 247 27.39 -19.05 41.39
N SER A 248 26.50 -18.20 41.92
CA SER A 248 25.06 -18.41 41.95
C SER A 248 24.45 -18.29 40.56
N GLU A 249 24.88 -17.34 39.68
CA GLU A 249 24.40 -17.19 38.30
C GLU A 249 24.76 -18.43 37.44
N PHE A 250 25.98 -18.90 37.53
CA PHE A 250 26.41 -20.11 36.83
C PHE A 250 25.73 -21.37 37.34
N GLU A 251 25.53 -21.48 38.64
CA GLU A 251 24.80 -22.57 39.29
C GLU A 251 23.31 -22.52 38.88
N GLU A 252 22.75 -21.34 38.78
CA GLU A 252 21.39 -21.15 38.29
C GLU A 252 21.24 -21.59 36.81
N TYR A 253 22.18 -21.21 35.94
CA TYR A 253 22.18 -21.67 34.55
C TYR A 253 22.31 -23.20 34.50
N GLN A 254 23.23 -23.79 35.25
CA GLN A 254 23.41 -25.24 35.29
C GLN A 254 22.18 -25.98 35.84
N ALA A 255 21.52 -25.41 36.86
CA ALA A 255 20.32 -25.99 37.44
C ALA A 255 19.16 -25.94 36.43
N LYS A 256 18.93 -24.78 35.79
CA LYS A 256 17.87 -24.64 34.75
C LYS A 256 18.09 -25.55 33.54
N ILE A 257 19.35 -25.71 33.06
CA ILE A 257 19.69 -26.63 31.97
C ILE A 257 19.33 -28.07 32.33
N LYS A 258 19.65 -28.50 33.56
CA LYS A 258 19.35 -29.85 34.06
C LYS A 258 17.84 -30.06 34.26
N GLU A 259 17.13 -29.04 34.73
CA GLU A 259 15.66 -29.10 34.94
C GLU A 259 14.91 -29.29 33.64
N ILE A 260 15.41 -28.72 32.52
CA ILE A 260 14.80 -28.82 31.19
C ILE A 260 14.93 -30.24 30.61
N HIS A 261 15.93 -31.04 31.05
CA HIS A 261 16.17 -32.41 30.55
C HIS A 261 16.39 -32.47 29.04
N PHE A 262 17.32 -31.70 28.52
CA PHE A 262 17.76 -31.78 27.13
C PHE A 262 18.32 -33.17 26.78
N GLU A 263 18.37 -33.46 25.46
CA GLU A 263 19.18 -34.61 25.01
C GLU A 263 20.62 -34.51 25.46
N GLU A 264 21.24 -35.62 25.76
CA GLU A 264 22.59 -35.71 26.37
C GLU A 264 23.65 -34.87 25.60
N GLU A 265 23.59 -34.84 24.29
CA GLU A 265 24.49 -34.08 23.45
C GLU A 265 24.28 -32.54 23.57
N THR A 266 23.04 -32.13 23.61
CA THR A 266 22.63 -30.73 23.78
C THR A 266 22.94 -30.23 25.20
N GLU A 267 22.63 -31.00 26.21
CA GLU A 267 22.95 -30.68 27.60
C GLU A 267 24.46 -30.48 27.79
N LYS A 268 25.28 -31.40 27.29
CA LYS A 268 26.75 -31.30 27.32
C LYS A 268 27.26 -30.05 26.60
N LYS A 269 26.67 -29.69 25.47
CA LYS A 269 27.00 -28.47 24.69
C LYS A 269 26.69 -27.21 25.51
N LEU A 270 25.49 -27.11 26.08
CA LEU A 270 25.06 -25.96 26.88
C LEU A 270 25.88 -25.81 28.16
N LEU A 271 26.15 -26.90 28.90
CA LEU A 271 27.02 -26.88 30.07
C LEU A 271 28.44 -26.43 29.71
N LYS A 272 28.98 -26.85 28.57
CA LYS A 272 30.28 -26.38 28.07
C LYS A 272 30.24 -24.87 27.68
N ASP A 273 29.13 -24.33 27.18
CA ASP A 273 28.99 -22.91 26.92
C ASP A 273 28.88 -22.11 28.24
N VAL A 274 28.25 -22.65 29.29
CA VAL A 274 28.30 -22.08 30.66
C VAL A 274 29.73 -22.09 31.20
N ASP A 275 30.51 -23.20 31.02
CA ASP A 275 31.91 -23.28 31.44
C ASP A 275 32.82 -22.31 30.66
N ARG A 276 32.50 -22.02 29.41
CA ARG A 276 33.16 -20.96 28.62
C ARG A 276 32.83 -19.59 29.15
N LEU A 277 31.57 -19.31 29.47
CA LEU A 277 31.16 -18.05 30.06
C LEU A 277 31.88 -17.78 31.37
N LYS A 278 32.04 -18.82 32.22
CA LYS A 278 32.78 -18.74 33.48
C LYS A 278 34.27 -18.37 33.30
N LYS A 279 34.86 -18.68 32.14
CA LYS A 279 36.27 -18.40 31.84
C LYS A 279 36.48 -17.04 31.15
N GLN A 280 35.44 -16.39 30.70
CA GLN A 280 35.51 -15.09 30.01
C GLN A 280 35.57 -13.94 31.03
N PRO A 281 36.36 -12.88 30.77
CA PRO A 281 36.35 -11.69 31.60
C PRO A 281 34.94 -11.07 31.63
N PHE A 282 34.53 -10.68 32.82
CA PHE A 282 33.24 -9.99 32.97
C PHE A 282 33.19 -8.69 32.15
N GLY A 283 32.06 -8.42 31.46
CA GLY A 283 31.92 -7.24 30.63
C GLY A 283 32.55 -7.35 29.23
N SER A 284 33.16 -8.49 28.86
CA SER A 284 33.62 -8.69 27.50
C SER A 284 32.43 -8.83 26.55
N ALA A 285 32.59 -8.37 25.29
CA ALA A 285 31.57 -8.52 24.27
C ALA A 285 31.17 -9.99 24.03
N GLU A 286 32.13 -10.89 24.13
CA GLU A 286 31.93 -12.34 24.00
C GLU A 286 31.12 -12.92 25.18
N ALA A 287 31.38 -12.48 26.42
CA ALA A 287 30.58 -12.88 27.57
C ALA A 287 29.13 -12.40 27.46
N SER A 288 28.91 -11.18 26.97
CA SER A 288 27.56 -10.63 26.72
C SER A 288 26.81 -11.43 25.65
N VAL A 289 27.47 -11.82 24.55
CA VAL A 289 26.90 -12.67 23.51
C VAL A 289 26.51 -14.03 24.03
N LEU A 290 27.39 -14.67 24.84
CA LEU A 290 27.10 -15.97 25.44
C LEU A 290 25.97 -15.90 26.47
N ARG A 291 25.91 -14.83 27.28
CA ARG A 291 24.81 -14.60 28.24
C ARG A 291 23.49 -14.48 27.54
N ASN A 292 23.41 -13.56 26.55
CA ASN A 292 22.19 -13.38 25.75
C ASN A 292 21.75 -14.67 25.05
N TYR A 293 22.69 -15.48 24.60
CA TYR A 293 22.42 -16.79 24.02
C TYR A 293 21.82 -17.76 25.04
N LEU A 294 22.45 -17.93 26.19
CA LEU A 294 21.99 -18.83 27.26
C LEU A 294 20.61 -18.38 27.78
N ASP A 295 20.42 -17.06 27.99
CA ASP A 295 19.15 -16.51 28.40
C ASP A 295 18.07 -16.83 27.38
N THR A 296 18.35 -16.63 26.09
CA THR A 296 17.40 -16.93 25.00
C THR A 296 17.04 -18.41 24.96
N VAL A 297 18.00 -19.31 25.14
CA VAL A 297 17.78 -20.77 25.20
C VAL A 297 16.89 -21.12 26.41
N LEU A 298 17.16 -20.56 27.58
CA LEU A 298 16.43 -20.86 28.81
C LEU A 298 15.05 -20.20 28.89
N GLU A 299 14.84 -19.09 28.19
CA GLU A 299 13.54 -18.43 28.08
C GLU A 299 12.55 -19.17 27.16
N MET A 300 13.03 -20.13 26.38
CA MET A 300 12.15 -20.97 25.57
C MET A 300 11.28 -21.87 26.46
N PRO A 301 10.00 -22.07 26.12
CA PRO A 301 9.07 -22.85 26.95
C PRO A 301 9.21 -24.38 26.75
N TRP A 302 10.41 -24.93 26.89
CA TRP A 302 10.76 -26.31 26.53
C TRP A 302 9.78 -27.40 27.02
N ASN A 303 9.36 -27.31 28.28
CA ASN A 303 8.50 -28.31 28.91
C ASN A 303 7.06 -27.83 29.11
N VAL A 304 6.73 -26.67 28.56
CA VAL A 304 5.40 -26.07 28.72
C VAL A 304 4.54 -26.40 27.54
N THR A 305 3.54 -27.24 27.73
CA THR A 305 2.54 -27.55 26.72
C THR A 305 1.14 -27.18 27.20
N THR A 306 0.30 -26.70 26.32
CA THR A 306 -1.11 -26.46 26.61
C THR A 306 -1.89 -27.77 26.46
N LYS A 307 -2.76 -28.08 27.44
CA LYS A 307 -3.68 -29.23 27.31
C LYS A 307 -4.67 -28.95 26.20
N GLU A 308 -4.46 -29.58 25.07
CA GLU A 308 -5.33 -29.47 23.92
C GLU A 308 -6.67 -30.12 24.18
N LYS A 309 -7.75 -29.49 23.68
CA LYS A 309 -9.10 -30.02 23.73
C LYS A 309 -9.59 -30.23 22.29
N VAL A 310 -9.25 -31.40 21.75
CA VAL A 310 -9.68 -31.79 20.39
C VAL A 310 -11.10 -32.34 20.49
N ASP A 311 -12.07 -31.47 20.26
CA ASP A 311 -13.49 -31.79 20.22
C ASP A 311 -14.15 -31.07 19.04
N VAL A 312 -14.52 -31.84 18.02
CA VAL A 312 -15.14 -31.33 16.79
C VAL A 312 -16.42 -30.52 17.08
N GLN A 313 -17.24 -30.97 18.03
CA GLN A 313 -18.51 -30.28 18.40
C GLN A 313 -18.24 -28.91 19.06
N ARG A 314 -17.23 -28.86 19.91
CA ARG A 314 -16.79 -27.59 20.51
C ARG A 314 -16.25 -26.61 19.48
N VAL A 315 -15.39 -27.10 18.57
CA VAL A 315 -14.84 -26.26 17.51
C VAL A 315 -15.95 -25.71 16.63
N ARG A 316 -16.92 -26.55 16.25
CA ARG A 316 -18.07 -26.12 15.46
C ARG A 316 -18.86 -25.01 16.17
N LYS A 317 -19.18 -25.19 17.45
CA LYS A 317 -19.90 -24.15 18.23
C LYS A 317 -19.12 -22.82 18.29
N VAL A 318 -17.79 -22.85 18.40
CA VAL A 318 -16.98 -21.65 18.44
C VAL A 318 -16.95 -20.98 17.08
N LEU A 319 -16.76 -21.75 16.01
CA LEU A 319 -16.76 -21.21 14.64
C LEU A 319 -18.13 -20.62 14.26
N ASP A 320 -19.24 -21.26 14.62
CA ASP A 320 -20.58 -20.75 14.35
C ASP A 320 -20.91 -19.48 15.14
N LYS A 321 -20.39 -19.39 16.36
CA LYS A 321 -20.54 -18.18 17.19
C LYS A 321 -19.74 -17.00 16.66
N ASP A 322 -18.53 -17.25 16.14
CA ASP A 322 -17.59 -16.18 15.77
C ASP A 322 -17.69 -15.77 14.30
N HIS A 323 -18.17 -16.67 13.45
CA HIS A 323 -18.17 -16.48 11.99
C HIS A 323 -19.54 -16.83 11.42
N PHE A 324 -20.14 -15.86 10.74
CA PHE A 324 -21.39 -16.06 10.03
C PHE A 324 -21.13 -16.68 8.66
N GLY A 325 -21.96 -17.64 8.23
CA GLY A 325 -21.81 -18.32 6.94
C GLY A 325 -20.58 -19.23 6.87
N MET A 326 -19.95 -19.31 5.68
CA MET A 326 -18.73 -20.08 5.40
C MET A 326 -18.83 -21.57 5.72
N GLU A 327 -19.98 -22.20 5.47
CA GLU A 327 -20.21 -23.60 5.85
C GLU A 327 -19.19 -24.58 5.25
N LYS A 328 -18.80 -24.41 3.97
CA LYS A 328 -17.78 -25.24 3.32
C LYS A 328 -16.42 -25.11 4.04
N VAL A 329 -16.00 -23.88 4.37
CA VAL A 329 -14.74 -23.61 5.08
C VAL A 329 -14.75 -24.26 6.46
N LYS A 330 -15.85 -24.05 7.22
CA LYS A 330 -16.04 -24.66 8.53
C LYS A 330 -16.00 -26.19 8.46
N THR A 331 -16.67 -26.79 7.47
CA THR A 331 -16.69 -28.26 7.29
C THR A 331 -15.29 -28.79 7.03
N ARG A 332 -14.51 -28.15 6.14
CA ARG A 332 -13.12 -28.57 5.87
C ARG A 332 -12.22 -28.46 7.12
N ILE A 333 -12.36 -27.37 7.87
CA ILE A 333 -11.63 -27.22 9.14
C ILE A 333 -12.04 -28.32 10.14
N LEU A 334 -13.34 -28.65 10.24
CA LEU A 334 -13.82 -29.69 11.13
C LEU A 334 -13.37 -31.11 10.69
N GLU A 335 -13.26 -31.37 9.40
CA GLU A 335 -12.68 -32.61 8.83
C GLU A 335 -11.21 -32.77 9.26
N SER A 336 -10.40 -31.71 9.11
CA SER A 336 -9.00 -31.72 9.55
C SER A 336 -8.86 -31.96 11.08
N ILE A 337 -9.74 -31.34 11.87
CA ILE A 337 -9.75 -31.56 13.32
C ILE A 337 -10.26 -32.94 13.69
N ALA A 338 -11.20 -33.52 12.95
CA ALA A 338 -11.69 -34.89 13.18
C ALA A 338 -10.58 -35.92 12.92
N VAL A 339 -9.79 -35.75 11.85
CA VAL A 339 -8.60 -36.60 11.61
C VAL A 339 -7.65 -36.55 12.81
N ARG A 340 -7.38 -35.34 13.33
CA ARG A 340 -6.52 -35.13 14.51
C ARG A 340 -7.11 -35.78 15.79
N GLN A 341 -8.43 -35.80 15.93
CA GLN A 341 -9.11 -36.45 17.05
C GLN A 341 -8.97 -37.98 16.97
N MET A 342 -9.04 -38.54 15.77
CA MET A 342 -8.97 -39.99 15.54
C MET A 342 -7.54 -40.53 15.53
N ALA A 343 -6.58 -39.72 15.08
CA ALA A 343 -5.17 -40.12 14.93
C ALA A 343 -4.24 -39.04 15.53
N PRO A 344 -4.17 -38.92 16.88
CA PRO A 344 -3.38 -37.89 17.55
C PRO A 344 -1.87 -37.96 17.27
N GLU A 345 -1.36 -39.16 16.95
CA GLU A 345 0.04 -39.41 16.66
C GLU A 345 0.46 -38.96 15.25
N MET A 346 -0.50 -38.69 14.36
CA MET A 346 -0.18 -38.18 13.03
C MET A 346 0.21 -36.69 13.09
N PRO A 347 1.20 -36.29 12.30
CA PRO A 347 1.54 -34.88 12.22
C PRO A 347 0.31 -34.06 11.76
N PRO A 348 0.10 -32.87 12.35
CA PRO A 348 -1.04 -32.05 11.99
C PRO A 348 -0.96 -31.58 10.54
N GLN A 349 -2.10 -31.60 9.86
CA GLN A 349 -2.23 -31.01 8.52
C GLN A 349 -1.99 -29.51 8.58
N ILE A 350 -1.30 -28.97 7.58
CA ILE A 350 -1.07 -27.53 7.43
C ILE A 350 -2.24 -26.96 6.64
N ILE A 351 -3.00 -26.08 7.25
CA ILE A 351 -4.15 -25.46 6.61
C ILE A 351 -3.73 -24.13 5.98
N CYS A 352 -3.99 -23.95 4.69
CA CYS A 352 -3.80 -22.71 3.98
C CYS A 352 -5.15 -22.03 3.69
N LEU A 353 -5.39 -20.89 4.33
CA LEU A 353 -6.60 -20.08 4.12
C LEU A 353 -6.34 -19.07 3.01
N VAL A 354 -6.97 -19.26 1.86
CA VAL A 354 -6.77 -18.42 0.66
C VAL A 354 -8.02 -17.59 0.38
N GLY A 355 -7.86 -16.34 -0.03
CA GLY A 355 -8.99 -15.51 -0.45
C GLY A 355 -8.70 -14.02 -0.30
N PRO A 356 -9.61 -13.16 -0.74
CA PRO A 356 -9.42 -11.72 -0.74
C PRO A 356 -9.20 -11.13 0.67
N PRO A 357 -8.66 -9.91 0.76
CA PRO A 357 -8.44 -9.26 2.04
C PRO A 357 -9.76 -8.96 2.75
N GLY A 358 -9.79 -9.16 4.08
CA GLY A 358 -10.95 -8.82 4.90
C GLY A 358 -12.04 -9.88 5.01
N VAL A 359 -11.86 -11.08 4.44
CA VAL A 359 -12.82 -12.20 4.55
C VAL A 359 -12.69 -13.00 5.86
N GLY A 360 -11.78 -12.62 6.76
CA GLY A 360 -11.70 -13.23 8.08
C GLY A 360 -10.67 -14.35 8.24
N LYS A 361 -9.72 -14.55 7.31
CA LYS A 361 -8.66 -15.57 7.39
C LYS A 361 -7.97 -15.63 8.75
N THR A 362 -7.41 -14.52 9.19
CA THR A 362 -6.74 -14.39 10.49
C THR A 362 -7.69 -14.62 11.67
N SER A 363 -8.94 -14.17 11.56
CA SER A 363 -9.96 -14.33 12.60
C SER A 363 -10.36 -15.80 12.80
N ILE A 364 -10.44 -16.58 11.72
CA ILE A 364 -10.71 -18.03 11.77
C ILE A 364 -9.59 -18.75 12.53
N ALA A 365 -8.33 -18.44 12.26
CA ALA A 365 -7.18 -19.01 12.96
C ALA A 365 -7.24 -18.73 14.47
N TYR A 366 -7.62 -17.51 14.89
CA TYR A 366 -7.84 -17.18 16.29
C TYR A 366 -8.97 -18.01 16.93
N SER A 367 -10.06 -18.21 16.20
CA SER A 367 -11.20 -19.01 16.70
C SER A 367 -10.83 -20.49 16.85
N ILE A 368 -10.04 -21.05 15.91
CA ILE A 368 -9.51 -22.41 16.00
C ILE A 368 -8.61 -22.56 17.22
N ALA A 369 -7.64 -21.65 17.40
CA ALA A 369 -6.72 -21.68 18.54
C ALA A 369 -7.47 -21.66 19.87
N ARG A 370 -8.46 -20.78 20.00
CA ARG A 370 -9.31 -20.66 21.19
C ARG A 370 -10.15 -21.91 21.43
N ALA A 371 -10.72 -22.49 20.37
CA ALA A 371 -11.54 -23.70 20.46
C ALA A 371 -10.72 -24.91 20.92
N LEU A 372 -9.51 -25.05 20.39
CA LEU A 372 -8.57 -26.12 20.75
C LEU A 372 -7.85 -25.87 22.08
N ASN A 373 -8.03 -24.71 22.70
CA ASN A 373 -7.30 -24.27 23.91
C ASN A 373 -5.77 -24.20 23.69
N ARG A 374 -5.33 -23.80 22.48
CA ARG A 374 -3.93 -23.58 22.16
C ARG A 374 -3.55 -22.12 22.28
N LYS A 375 -2.36 -21.86 22.74
CA LYS A 375 -1.76 -20.52 22.59
C LYS A 375 -1.51 -20.24 21.12
N MET A 376 -1.55 -18.98 20.73
CA MET A 376 -1.36 -18.60 19.33
C MET A 376 -0.34 -17.47 19.21
N SER A 377 0.51 -17.56 18.20
CA SER A 377 1.37 -16.46 17.76
C SER A 377 1.23 -16.25 16.26
N ARG A 378 1.32 -14.98 15.83
CA ARG A 378 1.24 -14.59 14.43
C ARG A 378 2.60 -14.17 13.91
N ILE A 379 2.99 -14.71 12.78
CA ILE A 379 4.21 -14.40 12.06
C ILE A 379 3.81 -13.76 10.72
N ALA A 380 4.12 -12.48 10.54
CA ALA A 380 3.89 -11.80 9.26
C ALA A 380 5.06 -12.14 8.32
N LEU A 381 4.76 -12.75 7.19
CA LEU A 381 5.73 -13.14 6.16
C LEU A 381 5.83 -12.13 5.03
N GLY A 382 4.88 -11.19 4.94
CA GLY A 382 4.91 -10.13 3.93
C GLY A 382 6.14 -9.24 4.07
N GLY A 383 6.94 -9.17 3.01
CA GLY A 383 8.19 -8.38 2.98
C GLY A 383 9.42 -9.08 3.54
N VAL A 384 9.34 -10.38 3.84
CA VAL A 384 10.50 -11.19 4.21
C VAL A 384 11.23 -11.59 2.93
N HIS A 385 12.51 -11.25 2.85
CA HIS A 385 13.38 -11.53 1.70
C HIS A 385 14.62 -12.35 2.08
N ASP A 386 14.98 -12.38 3.37
CA ASP A 386 16.16 -13.08 3.88
C ASP A 386 15.75 -14.34 4.65
N GLU A 387 16.37 -15.46 4.30
CA GLU A 387 16.22 -16.74 5.01
C GLU A 387 16.55 -16.61 6.50
N ALA A 388 17.51 -15.75 6.85
CA ALA A 388 17.93 -15.51 8.23
C ALA A 388 16.82 -14.92 9.11
N GLU A 389 15.80 -14.25 8.53
CA GLU A 389 14.65 -13.82 9.32
C GLU A 389 13.82 -15.01 9.83
N ILE A 390 13.78 -16.12 9.11
CA ILE A 390 13.02 -17.33 9.51
C ILE A 390 13.88 -18.22 10.40
N ARG A 391 15.15 -18.48 9.99
CA ARG A 391 16.07 -19.40 10.64
C ARG A 391 16.98 -18.77 11.70
N GLY A 392 16.95 -17.42 11.83
CA GLY A 392 17.87 -16.71 12.74
C GLY A 392 19.24 -16.45 12.15
N HIS A 393 19.99 -15.60 12.80
CA HIS A 393 21.38 -15.28 12.45
C HIS A 393 22.34 -16.11 13.31
N ARG A 394 23.50 -16.46 12.77
CA ARG A 394 24.51 -17.20 13.56
C ARG A 394 24.91 -16.38 14.78
N LYS A 395 24.93 -17.02 15.97
CA LYS A 395 25.20 -16.39 17.29
C LYS A 395 26.54 -15.67 17.40
N THR A 396 27.46 -15.88 16.46
CA THR A 396 28.78 -15.23 16.43
C THR A 396 28.75 -13.78 15.97
N TYR A 397 27.68 -13.31 15.39
CA TYR A 397 27.53 -11.92 14.93
C TYR A 397 26.97 -11.03 16.06
N VAL A 398 27.52 -9.81 16.17
CA VAL A 398 26.97 -8.80 17.09
C VAL A 398 25.57 -8.42 16.61
N GLY A 399 24.57 -8.49 17.50
CA GLY A 399 23.17 -8.24 17.15
C GLY A 399 22.44 -9.44 16.55
N ALA A 400 23.04 -10.64 16.58
CA ALA A 400 22.34 -11.86 16.15
C ALA A 400 21.09 -12.11 16.99
N MET A 401 20.02 -12.57 16.33
CA MET A 401 18.72 -12.87 16.95
C MET A 401 18.19 -14.21 16.46
N PRO A 402 17.40 -14.91 17.28
CA PRO A 402 16.68 -16.10 16.83
C PRO A 402 15.68 -15.76 15.72
N GLY A 403 15.37 -16.74 14.90
CA GLY A 403 14.40 -16.61 13.81
C GLY A 403 12.98 -16.33 14.30
N ARG A 404 12.14 -15.85 13.39
CA ARG A 404 10.74 -15.49 13.68
C ARG A 404 9.92 -16.68 14.22
N ILE A 405 10.25 -17.92 13.80
CA ILE A 405 9.57 -19.14 14.28
C ILE A 405 9.79 -19.33 15.78
N LEU A 406 11.05 -19.31 16.23
CA LEU A 406 11.37 -19.48 17.64
C LEU A 406 10.90 -18.30 18.50
N ASN A 407 11.01 -17.08 18.00
CA ASN A 407 10.45 -15.91 18.64
C ASN A 407 8.93 -16.03 18.84
N ALA A 408 8.23 -16.59 17.88
CA ALA A 408 6.79 -16.80 17.97
C ALA A 408 6.43 -17.86 19.02
N ILE A 409 7.22 -18.93 19.14
CA ILE A 409 7.06 -19.97 20.19
C ILE A 409 7.32 -19.37 21.56
N LYS A 410 8.40 -18.60 21.72
CA LYS A 410 8.72 -17.87 22.95
C LYS A 410 7.58 -16.95 23.37
N GLN A 411 7.04 -16.14 22.45
CA GLN A 411 5.89 -15.26 22.71
C GLN A 411 4.62 -16.02 23.06
N ALA A 412 4.38 -17.18 22.45
CA ALA A 412 3.25 -18.03 22.77
C ALA A 412 3.39 -18.64 24.17
N GLY A 413 4.61 -18.84 24.69
CA GLY A 413 4.87 -19.44 25.99
C GLY A 413 4.42 -20.90 26.07
N SER A 414 4.53 -21.66 24.99
CA SER A 414 4.17 -23.08 24.89
C SER A 414 4.84 -23.72 23.69
N MET A 415 5.27 -24.98 23.79
CA MET A 415 5.90 -25.75 22.72
C MET A 415 4.90 -26.31 21.69
N ASN A 416 3.62 -26.27 21.99
CA ASN A 416 2.56 -26.71 21.08
C ASN A 416 1.59 -25.59 20.69
N PRO A 417 2.06 -24.39 20.27
CA PRO A 417 1.20 -23.30 19.88
C PRO A 417 0.52 -23.57 18.54
N LEU A 418 -0.49 -22.73 18.22
CA LEU A 418 -0.90 -22.49 16.84
C LEU A 418 -0.07 -21.34 16.29
N LEU A 419 0.71 -21.59 15.24
CA LEU A 419 1.49 -20.59 14.51
C LEU A 419 0.76 -20.17 13.25
N LEU A 420 0.39 -18.90 13.19
CA LEU A 420 -0.23 -18.30 12.02
C LEU A 420 0.84 -17.64 11.16
N LEU A 421 1.11 -18.23 10.01
CA LEU A 421 2.01 -17.70 8.97
C LEU A 421 1.18 -16.83 8.02
N ASP A 422 1.21 -15.53 8.22
CA ASP A 422 0.32 -14.60 7.52
C ASP A 422 1.01 -14.01 6.27
N GLU A 423 0.25 -13.93 5.16
CA GLU A 423 0.68 -13.41 3.87
C GLU A 423 1.85 -14.19 3.22
N VAL A 424 1.73 -15.52 3.14
CA VAL A 424 2.75 -16.38 2.50
C VAL A 424 2.91 -16.11 1.00
N ASP A 425 1.89 -15.54 0.35
CA ASP A 425 1.90 -15.10 -1.04
C ASP A 425 2.80 -13.89 -1.31
N LYS A 426 3.25 -13.20 -0.27
CA LYS A 426 4.12 -12.01 -0.35
C LYS A 426 5.57 -12.30 0.04
N LEU A 427 5.96 -13.55 0.08
CA LEU A 427 7.36 -13.93 0.25
C LEU A 427 8.14 -13.50 -1.00
N GLY A 428 9.21 -12.74 -0.78
CA GLY A 428 10.14 -12.38 -1.84
C GLY A 428 11.32 -13.36 -1.88
N SER A 429 11.87 -13.61 -3.06
CA SER A 429 13.18 -14.26 -3.22
C SER A 429 14.19 -13.23 -3.71
N ASP A 430 15.29 -13.09 -3.00
CA ASP A 430 16.37 -12.18 -3.33
C ASP A 430 17.69 -12.97 -3.50
N HIS A 431 18.72 -12.34 -4.03
CA HIS A 431 20.08 -12.91 -4.12
C HIS A 431 20.70 -13.26 -2.75
N ARG A 432 20.03 -12.93 -1.65
CA ARG A 432 20.48 -13.13 -0.26
C ARG A 432 19.96 -14.41 0.40
N GLY A 433 19.03 -15.11 -0.22
CA GLY A 433 18.47 -16.34 0.32
C GLY A 433 17.07 -16.65 -0.22
N ASP A 434 16.59 -17.84 0.08
CA ASP A 434 15.24 -18.28 -0.26
C ASP A 434 14.44 -18.57 1.03
N PRO A 435 13.64 -17.62 1.51
CA PRO A 435 12.78 -17.83 2.68
C PRO A 435 11.80 -19.00 2.50
N SER A 436 11.44 -19.31 1.26
CA SER A 436 10.55 -20.45 0.95
C SER A 436 11.20 -21.78 1.28
N ALA A 437 12.51 -21.91 1.04
CA ALA A 437 13.28 -23.11 1.41
C ALA A 437 13.33 -23.29 2.93
N ALA A 438 13.51 -22.21 3.68
CA ALA A 438 13.46 -22.23 5.14
C ALA A 438 12.08 -22.66 5.67
N LEU A 439 11.00 -22.17 5.05
CA LEU A 439 9.64 -22.58 5.42
C LEU A 439 9.35 -24.04 5.05
N LEU A 440 9.93 -24.57 3.98
CA LEU A 440 9.78 -25.98 3.63
C LEU A 440 10.29 -26.88 4.76
N GLU A 441 11.41 -26.57 5.38
CA GLU A 441 11.92 -27.33 6.52
C GLU A 441 11.01 -27.23 7.74
N VAL A 442 10.50 -26.04 8.04
CA VAL A 442 9.56 -25.81 9.16
C VAL A 442 8.25 -26.58 9.00
N LEU A 443 7.75 -26.63 7.74
CA LEU A 443 6.46 -27.23 7.41
C LEU A 443 6.54 -28.74 7.05
N ASP A 444 7.74 -29.26 6.84
CA ASP A 444 7.92 -30.68 6.54
C ASP A 444 7.85 -31.52 7.82
N ALA A 445 6.89 -32.45 7.88
CA ALA A 445 6.63 -33.27 9.07
C ALA A 445 7.80 -34.19 9.46
N GLU A 446 8.70 -34.53 8.53
CA GLU A 446 9.87 -35.37 8.80
C GLU A 446 11.04 -34.52 9.35
N GLN A 447 11.19 -33.31 8.82
CA GLN A 447 12.31 -32.42 9.16
C GLN A 447 12.03 -31.53 10.39
N ASN A 448 10.78 -31.16 10.64
CA ASN A 448 10.42 -30.21 11.70
C ASN A 448 10.58 -30.75 13.12
N LYS A 449 10.72 -32.06 13.31
CA LYS A 449 11.02 -32.68 14.60
C LYS A 449 12.40 -32.31 15.13
N THR A 450 13.35 -32.03 14.25
CA THR A 450 14.72 -31.70 14.56
C THR A 450 15.11 -30.35 13.99
N TYR A 451 14.16 -29.43 13.94
CA TYR A 451 14.39 -28.07 13.42
C TYR A 451 15.51 -27.38 14.18
N ARG A 452 16.46 -26.77 13.47
CA ARG A 452 17.58 -26.02 14.05
C ARG A 452 17.62 -24.61 13.56
N ASP A 453 17.37 -23.69 14.47
CA ASP A 453 17.62 -22.27 14.24
C ASP A 453 19.12 -21.97 14.28
N HIS A 454 19.61 -21.10 13.42
CA HIS A 454 21.03 -20.76 13.33
C HIS A 454 21.58 -20.03 14.57
N TYR A 455 20.69 -19.33 15.32
CA TYR A 455 21.04 -18.67 16.57
C TYR A 455 21.07 -19.67 17.72
N LEU A 456 20.00 -20.44 17.88
CA LEU A 456 19.88 -21.37 19.00
C LEU A 456 20.81 -22.57 18.86
N GLU A 457 20.97 -23.11 17.64
CA GLU A 457 21.74 -24.33 17.34
C GLU A 457 21.34 -25.55 18.19
N VAL A 458 20.22 -25.47 18.90
CA VAL A 458 19.61 -26.58 19.67
C VAL A 458 18.44 -27.11 18.84
N PRO A 459 18.28 -28.43 18.72
CA PRO A 459 17.14 -29.01 18.02
C PRO A 459 15.84 -28.67 18.76
N VAL A 460 14.85 -28.21 18.02
CA VAL A 460 13.52 -27.85 18.53
C VAL A 460 12.48 -28.69 17.81
N ASP A 461 11.65 -29.41 18.56
CA ASP A 461 10.55 -30.19 17.98
C ASP A 461 9.35 -29.28 17.67
N LEU A 462 9.10 -29.05 16.39
CA LEU A 462 7.95 -28.31 15.89
C LEU A 462 6.77 -29.22 15.50
N SER A 463 6.91 -30.55 15.61
CA SER A 463 5.89 -31.51 15.19
C SER A 463 4.55 -31.37 15.94
N GLN A 464 4.59 -30.79 17.13
CA GLN A 464 3.41 -30.54 17.95
C GLN A 464 2.77 -29.17 17.68
N CYS A 465 3.42 -28.30 16.90
CA CYS A 465 2.85 -27.02 16.49
C CYS A 465 1.75 -27.24 15.46
N LEU A 466 0.71 -26.42 15.54
CA LEU A 466 -0.33 -26.38 14.52
C LEU A 466 -0.02 -25.18 13.59
N PHE A 467 0.19 -25.44 12.32
CA PHE A 467 0.46 -24.39 11.34
C PHE A 467 -0.79 -24.03 10.56
N ILE A 468 -1.10 -22.74 10.53
CA ILE A 468 -2.11 -22.18 9.63
C ILE A 468 -1.42 -21.10 8.82
N THR A 469 -1.53 -21.17 7.50
CA THR A 469 -1.02 -20.17 6.59
C THR A 469 -2.16 -19.33 6.01
N THR A 470 -1.88 -18.09 5.62
CA THR A 470 -2.84 -17.28 4.87
C THR A 470 -2.19 -16.75 3.59
N ALA A 471 -2.98 -16.70 2.52
CA ALA A 471 -2.60 -16.10 1.26
C ALA A 471 -3.77 -15.30 0.68
N ASN A 472 -3.50 -14.30 -0.16
CA ASN A 472 -4.55 -13.65 -0.93
C ASN A 472 -4.74 -14.35 -2.27
N THR A 473 -3.66 -14.80 -2.91
CA THR A 473 -3.63 -15.57 -4.16
C THR A 473 -2.68 -16.75 -4.00
N LEU A 474 -2.82 -17.78 -4.86
CA LEU A 474 -1.91 -18.92 -4.91
C LEU A 474 -0.81 -18.76 -5.93
N ASP A 475 -0.95 -17.81 -6.87
CA ASP A 475 -0.11 -17.71 -8.06
C ASP A 475 1.36 -17.43 -7.74
N THR A 476 1.61 -16.71 -6.64
CA THR A 476 2.95 -16.33 -6.19
C THR A 476 3.55 -17.30 -5.17
N VAL A 477 2.75 -18.26 -4.67
CA VAL A 477 3.23 -19.24 -3.69
C VAL A 477 3.95 -20.38 -4.41
N PRO A 478 5.19 -20.72 -4.02
CA PRO A 478 5.94 -21.82 -4.64
C PRO A 478 5.19 -23.16 -4.54
N ARG A 479 5.15 -23.90 -5.63
CA ARG A 479 4.46 -25.21 -5.71
C ARG A 479 4.87 -26.18 -4.59
N PRO A 480 6.17 -26.33 -4.22
CA PRO A 480 6.55 -27.24 -3.15
C PRO A 480 5.93 -26.92 -1.79
N LEU A 481 5.60 -25.64 -1.52
CA LEU A 481 4.86 -25.26 -0.33
C LEU A 481 3.38 -25.63 -0.44
N LEU A 482 2.77 -25.40 -1.61
CA LEU A 482 1.37 -25.74 -1.86
C LEU A 482 1.11 -27.23 -1.72
N ASP A 483 2.03 -28.07 -2.18
CA ASP A 483 1.92 -29.54 -2.12
C ASP A 483 1.86 -30.08 -0.67
N ARG A 484 2.30 -29.28 0.32
CA ARG A 484 2.27 -29.62 1.75
C ARG A 484 1.07 -29.06 2.51
N MET A 485 0.26 -28.23 1.84
CA MET A 485 -0.83 -27.50 2.47
C MET A 485 -2.19 -27.98 2.00
N GLU A 486 -3.13 -28.09 2.92
CA GLU A 486 -4.54 -28.22 2.57
C GLU A 486 -5.11 -26.84 2.28
N ILE A 487 -5.46 -26.59 1.03
CA ILE A 487 -5.97 -25.32 0.55
C ILE A 487 -7.46 -25.21 0.85
N ILE A 488 -7.83 -24.18 1.60
CA ILE A 488 -9.23 -23.84 1.92
C ILE A 488 -9.50 -22.43 1.39
N GLU A 489 -10.31 -22.35 0.35
CA GLU A 489 -10.67 -21.07 -0.26
C GLU A 489 -11.81 -20.38 0.49
N LEU A 490 -11.58 -19.12 0.83
CA LEU A 490 -12.56 -18.19 1.40
C LEU A 490 -13.04 -17.25 0.32
N ASN A 491 -14.32 -17.39 -0.03
CA ASN A 491 -14.96 -16.54 -1.03
C ASN A 491 -15.35 -15.16 -0.48
N SER A 492 -15.70 -14.26 -1.38
CA SER A 492 -16.28 -12.97 -1.05
C SER A 492 -17.62 -13.11 -0.32
N TYR A 493 -17.92 -12.17 0.57
CA TYR A 493 -19.22 -12.12 1.24
C TYR A 493 -20.28 -11.46 0.37
N THR A 494 -21.50 -11.97 0.45
CA THR A 494 -22.69 -11.29 -0.08
C THR A 494 -23.03 -10.06 0.76
N ASP A 495 -23.79 -9.13 0.22
CA ASP A 495 -24.18 -7.92 0.96
C ASP A 495 -25.05 -8.29 2.19
N GLU A 496 -25.83 -9.37 2.11
CA GLU A 496 -26.60 -9.89 3.23
C GLU A 496 -25.70 -10.50 4.31
N GLU A 497 -24.67 -11.28 3.90
CA GLU A 497 -23.67 -11.78 4.83
C GLU A 497 -22.93 -10.63 5.51
N LYS A 498 -22.52 -9.59 4.74
CA LYS A 498 -21.88 -8.38 5.29
C LYS A 498 -22.80 -7.68 6.31
N MET A 499 -24.09 -7.57 6.02
CA MET A 499 -25.09 -7.02 6.96
C MET A 499 -25.14 -7.82 8.25
N MET A 500 -25.22 -9.15 8.16
CA MET A 500 -25.27 -10.02 9.33
C MET A 500 -23.99 -9.98 10.14
N ILE A 501 -22.84 -10.01 9.47
CA ILE A 501 -21.51 -9.87 10.10
C ILE A 501 -21.41 -8.51 10.81
N ALA A 502 -21.83 -7.44 10.16
CA ALA A 502 -21.79 -6.10 10.75
C ALA A 502 -22.65 -6.02 12.00
N LYS A 503 -23.88 -6.52 11.95
CA LYS A 503 -24.83 -6.48 13.07
C LYS A 503 -24.38 -7.35 14.25
N ASN A 504 -23.91 -8.57 13.97
CA ASN A 504 -23.64 -9.55 15.01
C ASN A 504 -22.22 -9.41 15.59
N HIS A 505 -21.23 -8.94 14.78
CA HIS A 505 -19.82 -8.95 15.16
C HIS A 505 -19.18 -7.57 15.11
N LEU A 506 -19.28 -6.81 13.99
CA LEU A 506 -18.50 -5.59 13.85
C LEU A 506 -19.02 -4.44 14.72
N ILE A 507 -20.33 -4.20 14.73
CA ILE A 507 -20.93 -3.13 15.55
C ILE A 507 -20.66 -3.37 17.03
N PRO A 508 -20.93 -4.54 17.62
CA PRO A 508 -20.62 -4.79 19.03
C PRO A 508 -19.14 -4.64 19.36
N LYS A 509 -18.25 -5.12 18.47
CA LYS A 509 -16.79 -5.01 18.60
C LYS A 509 -16.34 -3.55 18.59
N GLN A 510 -16.83 -2.75 17.63
CA GLN A 510 -16.47 -1.35 17.51
C GLN A 510 -17.02 -0.50 18.65
N LEU A 511 -18.25 -0.74 19.09
CA LEU A 511 -18.82 -0.08 20.27
C LEU A 511 -17.96 -0.34 21.52
N ALA A 512 -17.61 -1.60 21.77
CA ALA A 512 -16.74 -1.97 22.89
C ALA A 512 -15.36 -1.31 22.81
N LYS A 513 -14.77 -1.24 21.60
CA LYS A 513 -13.46 -0.62 21.36
C LYS A 513 -13.46 0.87 21.64
N HIS A 514 -14.56 1.58 21.38
CA HIS A 514 -14.73 3.02 21.58
C HIS A 514 -15.41 3.37 22.92
N GLY A 515 -15.73 2.38 23.77
CA GLY A 515 -16.35 2.63 25.07
C GLY A 515 -17.83 3.00 25.00
N LEU A 516 -18.48 2.87 23.85
CA LEU A 516 -19.89 3.17 23.63
C LEU A 516 -20.81 2.02 24.07
N LYS A 517 -21.92 2.36 24.69
CA LYS A 517 -23.00 1.41 24.99
C LYS A 517 -23.90 1.25 23.76
N LYS A 518 -24.53 0.08 23.61
CA LYS A 518 -25.51 -0.20 22.54
C LYS A 518 -26.70 0.76 22.50
N THR A 519 -26.99 1.43 23.62
CA THR A 519 -28.04 2.45 23.73
C THR A 519 -27.61 3.80 23.19
N GLN A 520 -26.31 4.12 23.20
CA GLN A 520 -25.77 5.42 22.82
C GLN A 520 -25.62 5.59 21.31
N LEU A 521 -25.31 4.52 20.56
CA LEU A 521 -25.23 4.56 19.10
C LEU A 521 -26.09 3.44 18.52
N LYS A 522 -27.05 3.81 17.67
CA LYS A 522 -27.92 2.88 16.93
C LYS A 522 -27.76 3.15 15.43
N ILE A 523 -27.47 2.11 14.66
CA ILE A 523 -27.37 2.17 13.19
C ILE A 523 -28.57 1.45 12.63
N SER A 524 -29.39 2.12 11.82
CA SER A 524 -30.57 1.49 11.18
C SER A 524 -30.12 0.47 10.12
N ALA A 525 -30.97 -0.51 9.84
CA ALA A 525 -30.68 -1.53 8.84
C ALA A 525 -30.52 -0.92 7.43
N GLU A 526 -31.32 0.10 7.12
CA GLU A 526 -31.25 0.84 5.85
C GLU A 526 -29.96 1.63 5.72
N ALA A 527 -29.51 2.30 6.82
CA ALA A 527 -28.22 2.99 6.84
C ALA A 527 -27.06 2.00 6.64
N LEU A 528 -27.13 0.83 7.27
CA LEU A 528 -26.11 -0.20 7.11
C LEU A 528 -26.05 -0.74 5.67
N ARG A 529 -27.21 -0.95 5.00
CA ARG A 529 -27.25 -1.28 3.56
C ARG A 529 -26.62 -0.20 2.70
N GLN A 530 -26.92 1.07 2.98
CA GLN A 530 -26.29 2.17 2.24
C GLN A 530 -24.76 2.26 2.49
N ILE A 531 -24.29 1.96 3.71
CA ILE A 531 -22.85 1.91 3.98
C ILE A 531 -22.20 0.84 3.10
N ILE A 532 -22.80 -0.34 3.03
CA ILE A 532 -22.28 -1.45 2.23
C ILE A 532 -22.27 -1.08 0.74
N ALA A 533 -23.37 -0.53 0.22
CA ALA A 533 -23.53 -0.24 -1.20
C ALA A 533 -22.76 1.01 -1.67
N CYS A 534 -22.79 2.10 -0.88
CA CYS A 534 -22.33 3.41 -1.34
C CYS A 534 -20.99 3.86 -0.74
N TYR A 535 -20.50 3.23 0.31
CA TYR A 535 -19.25 3.64 0.98
C TYR A 535 -18.17 2.58 1.00
N THR A 536 -18.52 1.27 0.83
CA THR A 536 -17.56 0.17 0.95
C THR A 536 -17.71 -0.83 -0.20
N ARG A 537 -16.89 -0.69 -1.24
CA ARG A 537 -16.85 -1.66 -2.35
C ARG A 537 -15.66 -2.60 -2.11
N GLU A 538 -15.92 -3.79 -1.54
CA GLU A 538 -14.88 -4.76 -1.14
C GLU A 538 -15.44 -6.18 -1.07
N SER A 539 -14.57 -7.17 -1.28
CA SER A 539 -14.90 -8.59 -1.14
C SER A 539 -15.16 -9.01 0.30
N GLY A 540 -14.45 -8.42 1.25
CA GLY A 540 -14.55 -8.67 2.69
C GLY A 540 -15.36 -7.63 3.45
N VAL A 541 -14.98 -7.39 4.72
CA VAL A 541 -15.64 -6.44 5.63
C VAL A 541 -14.67 -5.46 6.30
N ARG A 542 -13.46 -5.30 5.76
CA ARG A 542 -12.42 -4.46 6.38
C ARG A 542 -12.75 -2.96 6.31
N ASN A 543 -13.21 -2.48 5.17
CA ASN A 543 -13.63 -1.08 5.01
C ASN A 543 -14.95 -0.83 5.72
N LEU A 544 -15.86 -1.82 5.74
CA LEU A 544 -17.09 -1.76 6.52
C LEU A 544 -16.80 -1.61 8.02
N GLU A 545 -15.83 -2.38 8.55
CA GLU A 545 -15.37 -2.22 9.94
C GLU A 545 -14.80 -0.82 10.19
N ARG A 546 -14.02 -0.26 9.23
CA ARG A 546 -13.47 1.10 9.31
C ARG A 546 -14.58 2.16 9.28
N ALA A 547 -15.59 2.01 8.42
CA ALA A 547 -16.72 2.92 8.33
C ALA A 547 -17.54 2.91 9.64
N ILE A 548 -17.83 1.74 10.20
CA ILE A 548 -18.47 1.62 11.50
C ILE A 548 -17.64 2.27 12.61
N GLY A 549 -16.32 2.06 12.61
CA GLY A 549 -15.41 2.72 13.54
C GLY A 549 -15.40 4.25 13.38
N GLN A 550 -15.58 4.78 12.17
CA GLN A 550 -15.72 6.22 11.95
C GLN A 550 -17.02 6.77 12.53
N LEU A 551 -18.14 6.04 12.39
CA LEU A 551 -19.40 6.38 13.03
C LEU A 551 -19.25 6.42 14.56
N CYS A 552 -18.59 5.43 15.15
CA CYS A 552 -18.33 5.39 16.59
C CYS A 552 -17.51 6.62 17.04
N ARG A 553 -16.40 6.96 16.35
CA ARG A 553 -15.58 8.13 16.71
C ARG A 553 -16.34 9.45 16.63
N LYS A 554 -17.18 9.63 15.60
CA LYS A 554 -18.01 10.85 15.50
C LYS A 554 -19.11 10.90 16.57
N ALA A 555 -19.66 9.74 16.92
CA ALA A 555 -20.59 9.65 18.03
C ALA A 555 -19.93 9.97 19.37
N ASP A 556 -18.72 9.45 19.63
CA ASP A 556 -17.94 9.81 20.82
C ASP A 556 -17.70 11.30 20.91
N MET A 557 -17.27 11.92 19.79
CA MET A 557 -17.01 13.36 19.73
C MET A 557 -18.28 14.17 20.05
N ALA A 558 -19.46 13.77 19.51
CA ALA A 558 -20.71 14.46 19.76
C ALA A 558 -21.19 14.32 21.23
N ILE A 559 -21.06 13.11 21.80
CA ILE A 559 -21.45 12.85 23.21
C ILE A 559 -20.51 13.57 24.19
N VAL A 560 -19.21 13.67 23.87
CA VAL A 560 -18.24 14.39 24.71
C VAL A 560 -18.46 15.91 24.61
N ALA A 561 -18.82 16.42 23.41
CA ALA A 561 -19.12 17.84 23.22
C ALA A 561 -20.41 18.27 23.90
N ASP A 562 -21.44 17.44 23.92
CA ASP A 562 -22.71 17.70 24.60
C ASP A 562 -23.17 16.47 25.42
N PRO A 563 -22.91 16.48 26.73
CA PRO A 563 -23.34 15.38 27.62
C PRO A 563 -24.85 15.13 27.72
N GLN A 564 -25.69 16.03 27.17
CA GLN A 564 -27.13 15.83 27.12
C GLN A 564 -27.57 14.88 26.02
N ILE A 565 -26.69 14.58 25.07
CA ILE A 565 -26.93 13.62 24.01
C ILE A 565 -26.85 12.20 24.59
N LEU A 566 -28.00 11.60 24.86
CA LEU A 566 -28.10 10.26 25.43
C LEU A 566 -28.00 9.15 24.37
N SER A 567 -28.38 9.42 23.11
CA SER A 567 -28.41 8.45 22.03
C SER A 567 -28.32 9.14 20.67
N ILE A 568 -27.51 8.55 19.78
CA ILE A 568 -27.38 8.96 18.39
C ILE A 568 -27.95 7.86 17.51
N GLN A 569 -28.81 8.22 16.58
CA GLN A 569 -29.37 7.32 15.60
C GLN A 569 -28.84 7.67 14.20
N VAL A 570 -28.13 6.70 13.59
CA VAL A 570 -27.63 6.81 12.23
C VAL A 570 -28.69 6.25 11.28
N THR A 571 -29.16 7.09 10.39
CA THR A 571 -30.18 6.82 9.37
C THR A 571 -29.63 7.13 7.97
N PRO A 572 -30.29 6.71 6.89
CA PRO A 572 -29.86 7.06 5.54
C PRO A 572 -29.71 8.56 5.27
N HIS A 573 -30.50 9.38 5.95
CA HIS A 573 -30.55 10.83 5.74
C HIS A 573 -29.36 11.57 6.35
N ASN A 574 -28.81 11.07 7.45
CA ASN A 574 -27.67 11.71 8.15
C ASN A 574 -26.32 11.00 7.92
N LEU A 575 -26.29 9.97 7.06
CA LEU A 575 -25.05 9.24 6.78
C LEU A 575 -23.93 10.12 6.24
N GLU A 576 -24.27 11.08 5.38
CA GLU A 576 -23.30 11.99 4.75
C GLU A 576 -22.64 12.93 5.76
N GLU A 577 -23.31 13.27 6.85
CA GLU A 577 -22.73 14.04 7.96
C GLU A 577 -21.61 13.26 8.67
N TYR A 578 -21.75 11.94 8.75
CA TYR A 578 -20.81 11.07 9.45
C TYR A 578 -19.70 10.52 8.53
N LEU A 579 -20.03 10.08 7.32
CA LEU A 579 -19.10 9.40 6.42
C LEU A 579 -18.60 10.27 5.25
N GLY A 580 -19.22 11.45 5.05
CA GLY A 580 -18.97 12.31 3.91
C GLY A 580 -19.79 11.92 2.68
N VAL A 581 -19.48 12.49 1.55
CA VAL A 581 -20.16 12.23 0.27
C VAL A 581 -20.07 10.76 -0.11
N ARG A 582 -21.11 10.22 -0.71
CA ARG A 582 -21.12 8.83 -1.19
C ARG A 582 -19.97 8.60 -2.17
N LYS A 583 -19.23 7.53 -1.93
CA LYS A 583 -18.07 7.18 -2.76
C LYS A 583 -18.47 6.46 -4.04
N TYR A 584 -19.55 5.69 -3.95
CA TYR A 584 -20.11 4.92 -5.05
C TYR A 584 -21.56 5.30 -5.21
N LEU A 585 -21.95 5.58 -6.43
CA LEU A 585 -23.37 5.75 -6.77
C LEU A 585 -23.98 4.35 -6.93
N PRO A 586 -25.28 4.18 -6.61
CA PRO A 586 -25.97 2.96 -6.96
C PRO A 586 -25.87 2.77 -8.47
N ASP A 587 -25.43 1.60 -8.87
CA ASP A 587 -25.42 1.24 -10.29
C ASP A 587 -26.91 1.13 -10.74
N HIS A 588 -27.26 1.80 -11.83
CA HIS A 588 -28.59 1.76 -12.41
C HIS A 588 -28.53 1.01 -13.73
N LEU A 589 -29.54 0.18 -13.99
CA LEU A 589 -29.77 -0.33 -15.32
C LEU A 589 -30.07 0.84 -16.27
N GLU A 590 -29.58 0.73 -17.50
CA GLU A 590 -30.02 1.64 -18.58
C GLU A 590 -31.53 1.67 -18.68
N ASP A 591 -32.09 2.83 -19.05
CA ASP A 591 -33.53 2.99 -19.09
C ASP A 591 -34.18 2.30 -20.29
N GLU A 592 -33.42 2.04 -21.37
CA GLU A 592 -33.87 1.48 -22.63
C GLU A 592 -32.94 0.39 -23.15
N ASP A 593 -33.48 -0.54 -23.95
CA ASP A 593 -32.71 -1.55 -24.69
C ASP A 593 -31.94 -0.88 -25.84
N GLN A 594 -30.63 -1.09 -25.89
CA GLN A 594 -29.74 -0.37 -26.80
C GLN A 594 -29.10 -1.29 -27.83
N ILE A 595 -28.75 -0.71 -28.98
CA ILE A 595 -28.01 -1.40 -30.05
C ILE A 595 -26.50 -1.24 -29.76
N GLY A 596 -25.77 -2.35 -29.81
CA GLY A 596 -24.32 -2.33 -29.63
C GLY A 596 -23.85 -2.16 -28.18
N LEU A 597 -24.76 -2.08 -27.21
CA LEU A 597 -24.42 -2.04 -25.76
C LEU A 597 -24.83 -3.35 -25.11
N VAL A 598 -23.86 -4.02 -24.44
CA VAL A 598 -24.09 -5.31 -23.77
C VAL A 598 -23.41 -5.32 -22.41
N THR A 599 -24.16 -5.79 -21.42
CA THR A 599 -23.64 -5.97 -20.06
C THR A 599 -22.96 -7.34 -19.92
N GLY A 600 -21.66 -7.35 -19.74
CA GLY A 600 -20.87 -8.50 -19.32
C GLY A 600 -20.67 -8.56 -17.81
N LEU A 601 -20.07 -9.65 -17.33
CA LEU A 601 -19.74 -9.86 -15.93
C LEU A 601 -18.24 -10.12 -15.77
N ALA A 602 -17.60 -9.32 -14.96
CA ALA A 602 -16.19 -9.41 -14.62
C ALA A 602 -16.00 -9.81 -13.14
N TRP A 603 -14.82 -10.35 -12.85
CA TRP A 603 -14.36 -10.63 -11.51
C TRP A 603 -13.05 -9.89 -11.26
N THR A 604 -12.95 -9.24 -10.10
CA THR A 604 -11.79 -8.47 -9.67
C THR A 604 -11.40 -8.86 -8.25
N SER A 605 -10.24 -8.42 -7.79
CA SER A 605 -9.78 -8.64 -6.40
C SER A 605 -10.72 -8.03 -5.34
N VAL A 606 -11.58 -7.09 -5.75
CA VAL A 606 -12.57 -6.45 -4.85
C VAL A 606 -13.97 -7.06 -4.95
N GLY A 607 -14.17 -8.04 -5.84
CA GLY A 607 -15.44 -8.76 -6.05
C GLY A 607 -15.88 -8.78 -7.50
N GLY A 608 -17.14 -9.14 -7.72
CA GLY A 608 -17.74 -9.10 -9.06
C GLY A 608 -18.16 -7.68 -9.45
N GLU A 609 -18.03 -7.37 -10.73
CA GLU A 609 -18.45 -6.12 -11.35
C GLU A 609 -19.18 -6.38 -12.65
N THR A 610 -20.08 -5.48 -13.07
CA THR A 610 -20.61 -5.48 -14.41
C THR A 610 -19.60 -4.80 -15.34
N LEU A 611 -19.55 -5.26 -16.56
CA LEU A 611 -18.63 -4.77 -17.58
C LEU A 611 -19.47 -4.40 -18.80
N GLU A 612 -19.67 -3.13 -19.04
CA GLU A 612 -20.33 -2.66 -20.24
C GLU A 612 -19.38 -2.77 -21.44
N VAL A 613 -19.93 -3.25 -22.55
CA VAL A 613 -19.25 -3.35 -23.83
C VAL A 613 -20.04 -2.57 -24.86
N GLU A 614 -19.47 -1.50 -25.33
CA GLU A 614 -20.02 -0.66 -26.37
C GLU A 614 -19.38 -0.99 -27.72
N VAL A 615 -20.20 -1.17 -28.75
CA VAL A 615 -19.73 -1.38 -30.11
C VAL A 615 -20.39 -0.41 -31.05
N ASN A 616 -19.57 0.30 -31.78
CA ASN A 616 -20.01 1.16 -32.87
C ASN A 616 -19.49 0.67 -34.21
N VAL A 617 -20.33 0.72 -35.26
CA VAL A 617 -20.00 0.30 -36.60
C VAL A 617 -20.08 1.49 -37.52
N MET A 618 -19.02 1.73 -38.27
CA MET A 618 -18.86 2.87 -39.17
C MET A 618 -18.50 2.39 -40.57
N GLU A 619 -18.80 3.22 -41.61
CA GLU A 619 -18.24 2.99 -42.94
C GLU A 619 -16.71 3.09 -42.90
N GLY A 620 -16.02 2.12 -43.48
CA GLY A 620 -14.57 2.07 -43.38
C GLY A 620 -13.89 1.04 -44.27
N SER A 621 -12.80 0.47 -43.77
CA SER A 621 -11.92 -0.43 -44.55
C SER A 621 -11.74 -1.81 -43.89
N GLY A 622 -12.54 -2.14 -42.88
CA GLY A 622 -12.47 -3.42 -42.15
C GLY A 622 -11.56 -3.40 -40.95
N LYS A 623 -11.28 -2.25 -40.33
CA LYS A 623 -10.46 -2.14 -39.12
C LYS A 623 -11.28 -2.51 -37.90
N LEU A 624 -10.61 -3.20 -36.99
CA LEU A 624 -11.08 -3.42 -35.61
C LEU A 624 -10.30 -2.50 -34.70
N GLU A 625 -10.96 -1.57 -34.04
CA GLU A 625 -10.40 -0.69 -33.02
C GLU A 625 -10.86 -1.14 -31.65
N LEU A 626 -9.93 -1.27 -30.73
CA LEU A 626 -10.18 -1.74 -29.36
C LEU A 626 -9.68 -0.68 -28.38
N THR A 627 -10.57 -0.15 -27.53
CA THR A 627 -10.22 0.85 -26.52
C THR A 627 -10.78 0.48 -25.14
N GLY A 628 -10.20 1.03 -24.04
CA GLY A 628 -10.63 0.75 -22.66
C GLY A 628 -9.59 0.07 -21.79
N ASN A 629 -8.30 0.26 -22.08
CA ASN A 629 -7.17 -0.30 -21.29
C ASN A 629 -7.22 -1.84 -21.18
N LEU A 630 -7.29 -2.50 -22.36
CA LEU A 630 -7.46 -3.94 -22.48
C LEU A 630 -6.11 -4.66 -22.46
N GLY A 631 -6.03 -5.75 -21.68
CA GLY A 631 -4.92 -6.71 -21.74
C GLY A 631 -4.97 -7.55 -23.02
N ASP A 632 -3.91 -8.34 -23.25
CA ASP A 632 -3.74 -9.06 -24.50
C ASP A 632 -4.75 -10.21 -24.66
N VAL A 633 -5.11 -10.89 -23.57
CA VAL A 633 -6.11 -11.96 -23.58
C VAL A 633 -7.49 -11.44 -23.99
N MET A 634 -7.86 -10.25 -23.52
CA MET A 634 -9.14 -9.64 -23.90
C MET A 634 -9.14 -9.17 -25.35
N LYS A 635 -8.01 -8.66 -25.87
CA LYS A 635 -7.86 -8.33 -27.31
C LYS A 635 -7.98 -9.57 -28.18
N GLU A 636 -7.33 -10.68 -27.82
CA GLU A 636 -7.46 -11.96 -28.49
C GLU A 636 -8.92 -12.45 -28.51
N SER A 637 -9.62 -12.31 -27.40
CA SER A 637 -11.05 -12.67 -27.29
C SER A 637 -11.92 -11.86 -28.24
N ALA A 638 -11.63 -10.55 -28.39
CA ALA A 638 -12.34 -9.72 -29.37
C ALA A 638 -12.04 -10.12 -30.84
N HIS A 639 -10.81 -10.48 -31.14
CA HIS A 639 -10.43 -11.01 -32.46
C HIS A 639 -11.08 -12.37 -32.74
N ALA A 640 -11.18 -13.24 -31.71
CA ALA A 640 -11.88 -14.54 -31.86
C ALA A 640 -13.38 -14.34 -32.13
N ALA A 641 -14.02 -13.38 -31.43
CA ALA A 641 -15.41 -13.00 -31.67
C ALA A 641 -15.63 -12.50 -33.11
N LEU A 642 -14.79 -11.59 -33.59
CA LEU A 642 -14.85 -11.11 -34.97
C LEU A 642 -14.69 -12.24 -36.01
N SER A 643 -13.73 -13.16 -35.76
CA SER A 643 -13.48 -14.30 -36.62
C SER A 643 -14.71 -15.23 -36.69
N TYR A 644 -15.37 -15.47 -35.55
CA TYR A 644 -16.61 -16.26 -35.50
C TYR A 644 -17.72 -15.59 -36.31
N ILE A 645 -17.92 -14.25 -36.16
CA ILE A 645 -18.94 -13.51 -36.88
C ILE A 645 -18.67 -13.57 -38.40
N ARG A 646 -17.43 -13.39 -38.84
CA ARG A 646 -17.05 -13.52 -40.27
C ARG A 646 -17.34 -14.90 -40.83
N ALA A 647 -17.06 -15.97 -40.07
CA ALA A 647 -17.32 -17.32 -40.51
C ALA A 647 -18.81 -17.68 -40.58
N ASN A 648 -19.67 -16.98 -39.85
CA ASN A 648 -21.11 -17.26 -39.75
C ASN A 648 -21.97 -16.09 -40.18
N ALA A 649 -21.45 -15.13 -40.99
CA ALA A 649 -22.12 -13.89 -41.36
C ALA A 649 -23.52 -14.09 -41.90
N GLU A 650 -23.70 -15.02 -42.88
CA GLU A 650 -25.02 -15.33 -43.47
C GLU A 650 -26.02 -15.83 -42.43
N LYS A 651 -25.55 -16.72 -41.51
CA LYS A 651 -26.40 -17.28 -40.45
C LYS A 651 -26.88 -16.19 -39.47
N LEU A 652 -25.98 -15.24 -39.18
CA LEU A 652 -26.22 -14.15 -38.25
C LEU A 652 -26.96 -12.96 -38.86
N GLY A 653 -27.31 -13.00 -40.15
CA GLY A 653 -27.95 -11.89 -40.84
C GLY A 653 -27.06 -10.67 -41.06
N VAL A 654 -25.74 -10.88 -41.03
CA VAL A 654 -24.72 -9.84 -41.24
C VAL A 654 -24.26 -9.85 -42.70
N ALA A 655 -24.02 -8.69 -43.30
CA ALA A 655 -23.47 -8.58 -44.65
C ALA A 655 -22.14 -9.34 -44.78
N THR A 656 -21.99 -10.20 -45.76
CA THR A 656 -20.81 -11.09 -45.92
C THR A 656 -19.53 -10.33 -46.24
N ASP A 657 -19.62 -9.07 -46.64
CA ASP A 657 -18.49 -8.19 -46.97
C ASP A 657 -18.22 -7.11 -45.91
N PHE A 658 -18.91 -7.17 -44.75
CA PHE A 658 -18.76 -6.17 -43.66
C PHE A 658 -17.33 -5.95 -43.27
N TYR A 659 -16.51 -7.01 -43.27
CA TYR A 659 -15.09 -6.97 -42.88
C TYR A 659 -14.20 -6.20 -43.89
N LYS A 660 -14.76 -5.70 -45.00
CA LYS A 660 -14.09 -4.87 -45.98
C LYS A 660 -14.67 -3.46 -46.05
N THR A 661 -15.91 -3.29 -45.62
CA THR A 661 -16.70 -2.05 -45.82
C THR A 661 -17.03 -1.35 -44.50
N LYS A 662 -16.86 -2.02 -43.37
CA LYS A 662 -17.21 -1.47 -42.05
C LYS A 662 -16.01 -1.53 -41.13
N ASP A 663 -15.72 -0.42 -40.45
CA ASP A 663 -14.83 -0.38 -39.31
C ASP A 663 -15.65 -0.60 -38.04
N ILE A 664 -15.12 -1.41 -37.12
CA ILE A 664 -15.78 -1.78 -35.88
C ILE A 664 -14.94 -1.22 -34.75
N HIS A 665 -15.54 -0.39 -33.90
CA HIS A 665 -14.92 0.12 -32.70
C HIS A 665 -15.56 -0.51 -31.45
N VAL A 666 -14.80 -1.25 -30.69
CA VAL A 666 -15.22 -1.84 -29.40
C VAL A 666 -14.61 -1.01 -28.30
N HIS A 667 -15.46 -0.48 -27.46
CA HIS A 667 -15.07 0.32 -26.32
C HIS A 667 -15.51 -0.34 -25.02
N PHE A 668 -14.62 -0.36 -24.04
CA PHE A 668 -14.94 -0.75 -22.68
C PHE A 668 -14.81 0.50 -21.80
N PRO A 669 -15.93 1.06 -21.31
CA PRO A 669 -15.92 2.21 -20.42
C PRO A 669 -15.01 2.02 -19.19
N GLU A 670 -14.72 3.12 -18.47
CA GLU A 670 -13.80 3.12 -17.32
C GLU A 670 -12.35 2.73 -17.68
N GLY A 671 -11.77 3.39 -18.66
CA GLY A 671 -10.39 3.13 -19.14
C GLY A 671 -9.26 3.28 -18.10
N ALA A 672 -9.56 3.83 -16.92
CA ALA A 672 -8.60 3.91 -15.82
C ALA A 672 -8.31 2.54 -15.15
N VAL A 673 -9.24 1.58 -15.29
CA VAL A 673 -9.11 0.23 -14.70
C VAL A 673 -8.62 -0.74 -15.77
N PRO A 674 -7.47 -1.40 -15.60
CA PRO A 674 -7.02 -2.44 -16.53
C PRO A 674 -8.01 -3.61 -16.55
N LYS A 675 -8.33 -4.08 -17.76
CA LYS A 675 -9.27 -5.17 -17.99
C LYS A 675 -8.58 -6.26 -18.80
N ASP A 676 -8.54 -7.48 -18.27
CA ASP A 676 -7.99 -8.63 -18.97
C ASP A 676 -8.75 -9.91 -18.65
N GLY A 677 -8.83 -10.81 -19.61
CA GLY A 677 -9.43 -12.13 -19.44
C GLY A 677 -10.31 -12.56 -20.60
N PRO A 678 -10.50 -13.86 -20.82
CA PRO A 678 -11.24 -14.40 -21.97
C PRO A 678 -12.76 -14.37 -21.76
N SER A 679 -13.26 -14.16 -20.54
CA SER A 679 -14.68 -14.33 -20.18
C SER A 679 -15.63 -13.28 -20.75
N ALA A 680 -15.12 -12.25 -21.41
CA ALA A 680 -15.91 -11.24 -22.10
C ALA A 680 -16.21 -11.59 -23.57
N GLY A 681 -15.70 -12.73 -24.08
CA GLY A 681 -15.81 -13.10 -25.50
C GLY A 681 -17.26 -13.19 -26.02
N VAL A 682 -18.16 -13.78 -25.25
CA VAL A 682 -19.58 -13.84 -25.60
C VAL A 682 -20.23 -12.46 -25.60
N THR A 683 -19.83 -11.57 -24.66
CA THR A 683 -20.33 -10.21 -24.54
C THR A 683 -19.93 -9.37 -25.75
N VAL A 684 -18.63 -9.40 -26.09
CA VAL A 684 -18.09 -8.69 -27.25
C VAL A 684 -18.73 -9.19 -28.55
N CYS A 685 -18.89 -10.52 -28.70
CA CYS A 685 -19.54 -11.10 -29.85
C CYS A 685 -20.99 -10.65 -29.98
N THR A 686 -21.75 -10.64 -28.89
CA THR A 686 -23.15 -10.19 -28.88
C THR A 686 -23.25 -8.72 -29.20
N ALA A 687 -22.39 -7.87 -28.67
CA ALA A 687 -22.35 -6.44 -28.94
C ALA A 687 -22.03 -6.16 -30.43
N MET A 688 -21.05 -6.86 -30.99
CA MET A 688 -20.72 -6.76 -32.41
C MET A 688 -21.88 -7.20 -33.31
N VAL A 689 -22.53 -8.34 -33.00
CA VAL A 689 -23.68 -8.83 -33.75
C VAL A 689 -24.85 -7.82 -33.68
N SER A 690 -25.15 -7.34 -32.47
CA SER A 690 -26.17 -6.32 -32.27
C SER A 690 -25.90 -5.06 -33.10
N ALA A 691 -24.70 -4.52 -33.08
CA ALA A 691 -24.31 -3.34 -33.84
C ALA A 691 -24.35 -3.56 -35.36
N LEU A 692 -23.92 -4.74 -35.83
CA LEU A 692 -23.90 -5.10 -37.26
C LEU A 692 -25.29 -5.38 -37.82
N THR A 693 -26.19 -5.94 -36.99
CA THR A 693 -27.58 -6.26 -37.43
C THR A 693 -28.58 -5.15 -37.11
N GLY A 694 -28.20 -4.17 -36.29
CA GLY A 694 -29.11 -3.12 -35.80
C GLY A 694 -30.18 -3.67 -34.82
N THR A 695 -29.92 -4.79 -34.18
CA THR A 695 -30.85 -5.44 -33.23
C THR A 695 -30.56 -5.04 -31.81
N PRO A 696 -31.53 -4.47 -31.07
CA PRO A 696 -31.29 -4.08 -29.67
C PRO A 696 -31.02 -5.26 -28.76
N VAL A 697 -30.20 -5.03 -27.74
CA VAL A 697 -29.90 -6.01 -26.69
C VAL A 697 -30.79 -5.73 -25.47
N ARG A 698 -31.31 -6.77 -24.88
CA ARG A 698 -32.07 -6.67 -23.64
C ARG A 698 -31.21 -6.13 -22.49
N ARG A 699 -31.63 -5.02 -21.89
CA ARG A 699 -30.95 -4.37 -20.74
C ARG A 699 -30.89 -5.22 -19.46
N ASP A 700 -31.92 -6.10 -19.30
CA ASP A 700 -32.05 -6.94 -18.10
C ASP A 700 -31.25 -8.26 -18.18
N VAL A 701 -30.44 -8.42 -19.24
CA VAL A 701 -29.60 -9.59 -19.49
C VAL A 701 -28.12 -9.24 -19.30
N ALA A 702 -27.45 -10.02 -18.49
CA ALA A 702 -25.98 -10.01 -18.45
C ALA A 702 -25.43 -11.39 -18.85
N MET A 703 -24.20 -11.40 -19.33
CA MET A 703 -23.59 -12.62 -19.82
C MET A 703 -22.10 -12.72 -19.45
N THR A 704 -21.63 -13.96 -19.41
CA THR A 704 -20.19 -14.26 -19.24
C THR A 704 -19.87 -15.57 -19.94
N GLY A 705 -18.73 -15.64 -20.58
CA GLY A 705 -18.28 -16.85 -21.28
C GLY A 705 -17.13 -16.54 -22.22
N GLU A 706 -16.23 -17.50 -22.37
CA GLU A 706 -15.22 -17.46 -23.42
C GLU A 706 -15.80 -18.03 -24.71
N ILE A 707 -15.45 -17.44 -25.85
CA ILE A 707 -15.92 -17.87 -27.16
C ILE A 707 -14.79 -18.57 -27.93
N SER A 708 -15.09 -19.74 -28.52
CA SER A 708 -14.20 -20.37 -29.49
C SER A 708 -14.49 -19.89 -30.90
N LEU A 709 -13.56 -20.06 -31.84
CA LEU A 709 -13.74 -19.77 -33.28
C LEU A 709 -14.93 -20.51 -33.94
N ARG A 710 -15.43 -21.58 -33.31
CA ARG A 710 -16.60 -22.33 -33.75
C ARG A 710 -17.89 -21.94 -33.04
N GLY A 711 -17.88 -20.86 -32.22
CA GLY A 711 -19.03 -20.41 -31.47
C GLY A 711 -19.41 -21.24 -30.25
N ARG A 712 -18.52 -22.12 -29.76
CA ARG A 712 -18.73 -22.84 -28.50
C ARG A 712 -18.46 -21.87 -27.33
N VAL A 713 -19.35 -21.87 -26.35
CA VAL A 713 -19.20 -21.12 -25.11
C VAL A 713 -18.48 -21.97 -24.08
N MET A 714 -17.31 -21.50 -23.63
CA MET A 714 -16.43 -22.24 -22.73
C MET A 714 -16.53 -21.73 -21.29
N GLN A 715 -16.16 -22.58 -20.34
CA GLN A 715 -16.26 -22.32 -18.90
C GLN A 715 -15.44 -21.10 -18.45
N ILE A 716 -15.89 -20.49 -17.34
CA ILE A 716 -15.26 -19.31 -16.74
C ILE A 716 -15.09 -19.50 -15.23
N GLY A 717 -14.24 -18.70 -14.61
CA GLY A 717 -14.08 -18.62 -13.16
C GLY A 717 -14.90 -17.49 -12.54
N GLY A 718 -15.06 -17.51 -11.19
CA GLY A 718 -15.66 -16.47 -10.41
C GLY A 718 -17.16 -16.27 -10.63
N LEU A 719 -17.90 -17.34 -10.92
CA LEU A 719 -19.32 -17.25 -11.20
C LEU A 719 -20.12 -16.71 -10.03
N LYS A 720 -19.76 -17.04 -8.79
CA LYS A 720 -20.40 -16.53 -7.57
C LYS A 720 -20.35 -15.01 -7.50
N GLU A 721 -19.17 -14.44 -7.66
CA GLU A 721 -18.94 -12.99 -7.60
C GLU A 721 -19.65 -12.28 -8.76
N LYS A 722 -19.56 -12.83 -9.97
CA LYS A 722 -20.22 -12.31 -11.16
C LYS A 722 -21.74 -12.21 -11.02
N THR A 723 -22.36 -13.27 -10.46
CA THR A 723 -23.81 -13.29 -10.27
C THR A 723 -24.27 -12.35 -9.15
N MET A 724 -23.44 -12.14 -8.12
CA MET A 724 -23.71 -11.12 -7.11
C MET A 724 -23.67 -9.70 -7.70
N ALA A 725 -22.74 -9.43 -8.62
CA ALA A 725 -22.71 -8.15 -9.34
C ALA A 725 -23.97 -7.96 -10.21
N ALA A 726 -24.38 -9.00 -10.93
CA ALA A 726 -25.61 -8.96 -11.73
C ALA A 726 -26.82 -8.60 -10.89
N LEU A 727 -26.97 -9.25 -9.73
CA LEU A 727 -28.08 -8.97 -8.82
C LEU A 727 -28.07 -7.53 -8.28
N ARG A 728 -26.87 -6.99 -7.93
CA ARG A 728 -26.73 -5.61 -7.46
C ARG A 728 -27.14 -4.58 -8.53
N HIS A 729 -26.82 -4.85 -9.80
CA HIS A 729 -27.21 -4.01 -10.93
C HIS A 729 -28.69 -4.16 -11.35
N GLY A 730 -29.46 -5.03 -10.69
CA GLY A 730 -30.85 -5.25 -11.04
C GLY A 730 -31.06 -6.11 -12.29
N ILE A 731 -30.02 -6.80 -12.77
CA ILE A 731 -30.13 -7.79 -13.84
C ILE A 731 -31.09 -8.90 -13.42
N SER A 732 -31.98 -9.31 -14.32
CA SER A 732 -32.94 -10.41 -14.09
C SER A 732 -32.46 -11.75 -14.66
N THR A 733 -31.72 -11.72 -15.75
CA THR A 733 -31.29 -12.92 -16.49
C THR A 733 -29.78 -12.94 -16.69
N VAL A 734 -29.16 -14.05 -16.34
CA VAL A 734 -27.71 -14.26 -16.51
C VAL A 734 -27.44 -15.44 -17.42
N ILE A 735 -26.73 -15.20 -18.53
CA ILE A 735 -26.29 -16.23 -19.44
C ILE A 735 -24.93 -16.74 -19.01
N ILE A 736 -24.84 -18.06 -18.77
CA ILE A 736 -23.62 -18.74 -18.29
C ILE A 736 -23.25 -19.88 -19.23
N PRO A 737 -21.95 -20.25 -19.30
CA PRO A 737 -21.56 -21.46 -20.00
C PRO A 737 -22.20 -22.73 -19.41
N ALA A 738 -22.58 -23.67 -20.27
CA ALA A 738 -23.21 -24.93 -19.81
C ALA A 738 -22.31 -25.74 -18.87
N ASP A 739 -20.98 -25.64 -19.06
CA ASP A 739 -20.00 -26.32 -18.24
C ASP A 739 -19.92 -25.76 -16.80
N ASN A 740 -20.46 -24.53 -16.56
CA ASN A 740 -20.57 -23.92 -15.25
C ASN A 740 -21.89 -24.21 -14.50
N LEU A 741 -22.76 -25.05 -15.04
CA LEU A 741 -24.01 -25.42 -14.33
C LEU A 741 -23.76 -26.01 -12.95
N ARG A 742 -22.68 -26.77 -12.77
CA ARG A 742 -22.26 -27.32 -11.48
C ARG A 742 -21.93 -26.24 -10.46
N ASP A 743 -21.40 -25.09 -10.92
CA ASP A 743 -20.97 -24.01 -10.03
C ASP A 743 -22.17 -23.23 -9.45
N LEU A 744 -23.40 -23.45 -10.00
CA LEU A 744 -24.63 -22.90 -9.44
C LEU A 744 -24.93 -23.42 -8.02
N GLU A 745 -24.39 -24.59 -7.64
CA GLU A 745 -24.52 -25.12 -6.29
C GLU A 745 -23.72 -24.30 -5.27
N GLU A 746 -22.74 -23.54 -5.72
CA GLU A 746 -21.92 -22.68 -4.86
C GLU A 746 -22.50 -21.28 -4.64
N ILE A 747 -23.48 -20.91 -5.46
CA ILE A 747 -24.15 -19.60 -5.40
C ILE A 747 -25.16 -19.60 -4.23
N ASP A 748 -25.17 -18.49 -3.50
CA ASP A 748 -26.12 -18.29 -2.42
C ASP A 748 -27.57 -18.47 -2.90
N GLN A 749 -28.42 -19.11 -2.05
CA GLN A 749 -29.80 -19.40 -2.40
C GLN A 749 -30.62 -18.13 -2.69
N THR A 750 -30.28 -17.01 -2.08
CA THR A 750 -30.95 -15.72 -2.30
C THR A 750 -30.67 -15.23 -3.71
N VAL A 751 -29.41 -15.25 -4.14
CA VAL A 751 -29.00 -14.88 -5.49
C VAL A 751 -29.59 -15.85 -6.52
N ARG A 752 -29.55 -17.15 -6.22
CA ARG A 752 -30.05 -18.19 -7.13
C ARG A 752 -31.57 -18.10 -7.36
N LYS A 753 -32.34 -17.65 -6.38
CA LYS A 753 -33.80 -17.45 -6.51
C LYS A 753 -34.15 -16.14 -7.20
N ALA A 754 -33.30 -15.14 -7.11
CA ALA A 754 -33.55 -13.81 -7.65
C ALA A 754 -33.16 -13.69 -9.14
N LEU A 755 -32.24 -14.52 -9.63
CA LEU A 755 -31.74 -14.49 -11.01
C LEU A 755 -32.27 -15.68 -11.82
N HIS A 756 -32.59 -15.42 -13.08
CA HIS A 756 -32.88 -16.46 -14.05
C HIS A 756 -31.60 -16.85 -14.79
N PHE A 757 -31.20 -18.12 -14.69
CA PHE A 757 -29.97 -18.61 -15.33
C PHE A 757 -30.28 -19.30 -16.66
N VAL A 758 -29.64 -18.86 -17.72
CA VAL A 758 -29.69 -19.48 -19.05
C VAL A 758 -28.34 -20.14 -19.34
N SER A 759 -28.34 -21.45 -19.52
CA SER A 759 -27.12 -22.21 -19.86
C SER A 759 -26.88 -22.22 -21.37
N ALA A 760 -25.76 -21.70 -21.82
CA ALA A 760 -25.41 -21.64 -23.23
C ALA A 760 -24.25 -22.60 -23.57
N LYS A 761 -24.42 -23.48 -24.56
CA LYS A 761 -23.34 -24.28 -25.16
C LYS A 761 -22.74 -23.61 -26.38
N THR A 762 -23.55 -22.83 -27.10
CA THR A 762 -23.18 -22.14 -28.33
C THR A 762 -23.63 -20.68 -28.30
N MET A 763 -23.02 -19.87 -29.17
CA MET A 763 -23.40 -18.47 -29.31
C MET A 763 -24.85 -18.27 -29.79
N ASP A 764 -25.44 -19.24 -30.48
CA ASP A 764 -26.83 -19.16 -30.92
C ASP A 764 -27.77 -18.97 -29.70
N THR A 765 -27.62 -19.79 -28.66
CA THR A 765 -28.41 -19.66 -27.42
C THR A 765 -28.19 -18.31 -26.74
N VAL A 766 -26.97 -17.79 -26.79
CA VAL A 766 -26.66 -16.47 -26.21
C VAL A 766 -27.41 -15.36 -26.98
N LEU A 767 -27.31 -15.37 -28.31
CA LEU A 767 -27.93 -14.37 -29.18
C LEU A 767 -29.46 -14.44 -29.10
N GLU A 768 -30.05 -15.64 -29.17
CA GLU A 768 -31.50 -15.84 -29.04
C GLU A 768 -32.05 -15.33 -27.71
N THR A 769 -31.27 -15.38 -26.65
CA THR A 769 -31.69 -14.91 -25.32
C THR A 769 -31.51 -13.40 -25.16
N ALA A 770 -30.40 -12.88 -25.66
CA ALA A 770 -29.99 -11.49 -25.43
C ALA A 770 -30.56 -10.49 -26.41
N LEU A 771 -30.75 -10.88 -27.69
CA LEU A 771 -31.23 -9.98 -28.72
C LEU A 771 -32.78 -9.97 -28.76
N LEU A 772 -33.35 -8.78 -28.93
CA LEU A 772 -34.78 -8.64 -29.17
C LEU A 772 -35.09 -8.98 -30.62
N PRO A 773 -36.21 -9.67 -30.88
CA PRO A 773 -36.67 -9.86 -32.26
C PRO A 773 -36.90 -8.47 -32.91
N THR A 774 -36.37 -8.27 -34.08
CA THR A 774 -36.56 -7.02 -34.86
C THR A 774 -38.06 -6.79 -35.07
N TYR A 775 -38.67 -5.90 -34.23
CA TYR A 775 -39.93 -5.29 -34.61
C TYR A 775 -39.60 -4.34 -35.75
N GLU A 776 -40.27 -4.52 -36.90
CA GLU A 776 -40.31 -3.49 -37.92
C GLU A 776 -40.84 -2.22 -37.23
N VAL A 777 -39.92 -1.29 -36.98
CA VAL A 777 -40.30 0.05 -36.55
C VAL A 777 -41.05 0.66 -37.71
N SER A 778 -42.38 0.61 -37.65
CA SER A 778 -43.20 1.41 -38.50
C SER A 778 -42.74 2.85 -38.27
N ALA A 779 -42.09 3.41 -39.29
CA ALA A 779 -41.63 4.79 -39.28
C ALA A 779 -42.77 5.69 -38.75
N PRO A 780 -42.51 6.55 -37.75
CA PRO A 780 -43.54 7.44 -37.25
C PRO A 780 -44.09 8.25 -38.46
N LYS A 781 -45.38 8.07 -38.78
CA LYS A 781 -46.04 8.92 -39.75
C LYS A 781 -45.85 10.36 -39.29
N LEU A 782 -44.97 11.09 -39.96
CA LEU A 782 -44.87 12.53 -39.80
C LEU A 782 -46.29 13.10 -39.98
N PRO A 783 -46.81 13.92 -39.06
CA PRO A 783 -48.11 14.54 -39.25
C PRO A 783 -48.05 15.35 -40.53
N GLU A 784 -48.97 15.02 -41.46
CA GLU A 784 -49.19 15.82 -42.70
C GLU A 784 -49.42 17.27 -42.28
N VAL A 785 -48.46 18.13 -42.59
CA VAL A 785 -48.66 19.59 -42.48
C VAL A 785 -49.65 20.01 -43.53
N PRO A 786 -50.83 20.49 -43.15
CA PRO A 786 -51.79 20.92 -44.16
C PRO A 786 -51.19 22.06 -44.99
N ALA A 787 -51.14 21.84 -46.31
CA ALA A 787 -50.68 22.84 -47.28
C ALA A 787 -51.57 24.11 -47.21
N LYS A 788 -51.00 25.21 -46.78
CA LYS A 788 -51.66 26.53 -46.89
C LYS A 788 -51.83 26.89 -48.34
N PRO A 789 -53.02 27.34 -48.76
CA PRO A 789 -53.24 27.74 -50.14
C PRO A 789 -52.39 28.97 -50.49
N VAL A 790 -51.64 28.83 -51.56
CA VAL A 790 -50.88 29.94 -52.18
C VAL A 790 -51.86 30.93 -52.74
N SER A 791 -52.01 32.12 -52.11
CA SER A 791 -52.71 33.28 -52.71
C SER A 791 -51.79 33.87 -53.78
N ARG A 792 -52.30 33.79 -55.09
CA ARG A 792 -51.75 34.59 -56.16
C ARG A 792 -52.05 36.08 -55.93
N SER A 793 -51.06 36.91 -55.75
CA SER A 793 -51.16 38.34 -55.90
C SER A 793 -50.27 38.79 -57.02
N SER A 794 -51.00 39.47 -57.88
CA SER A 794 -50.65 40.04 -59.18
C SER A 794 -49.54 41.10 -59.14
N ASN A 795 -48.74 41.08 -60.18
CA ASN A 795 -48.03 42.22 -60.82
C ASN A 795 -48.07 43.59 -60.18
N SER A 796 -46.88 44.19 -59.93
CA SER A 796 -46.63 45.53 -60.44
C SER A 796 -45.14 45.72 -60.77
N ARG A 797 -44.93 46.19 -62.01
CA ARG A 797 -43.69 46.77 -62.53
C ARG A 797 -43.27 47.94 -61.67
N ILE A 798 -41.98 48.23 -61.60
CA ILE A 798 -41.37 49.53 -61.90
C ILE A 798 -39.84 49.35 -61.86
N ARG A 799 -39.25 49.68 -62.96
CA ARG A 799 -38.05 50.37 -63.40
C ARG A 799 -37.22 51.07 -62.26
N GLN A 800 -36.02 50.76 -62.19
CA GLN A 800 -34.76 51.43 -62.59
C GLN A 800 -33.59 50.66 -62.05
#